data_14bab4f5ed731884d9e1c71bfb38f118
#
_entry.id   14bab4f5ed731884d9e1c71bfb38f118
#
_cell.length_a   1.000
_cell.length_b   1.000
_cell.length_c   1.000
_cell.angle_alpha   90.00
_cell.angle_beta   90.00
_cell.angle_gamma   90.00
#
_symmetry.space_group_name_H-M   'P 1'
#
loop_
_entity.id
_entity.type
_entity.pdbx_description
1 polymer ?
#
loop_
_entity_poly.entity_id
_entity_poly.type
_entity_poly.pdbx_seq_one_letter_code
_entity_poly.pdbx_strand_id
1 'polypeptide(L)'
;MPQSVSRAAITAAYRRPETEAVSMLLEQARLPQPVAEQAHKLAYQLADKLRNQKNASGRAGMVEGLLQEFSLSSQEGVALMCLAEALLRIPDKATRDALIRDKISNGNWQSHIGRSPSLFVNAATRGLLFTGKLVSTHNEASLSRSLNRIIGKSGEPLIRKGVDMAMRLMGEQFVTGETIAEALANARKLEEKGFRYSYDMLGEAALTAADAQAYMVSYQQAIHAIGKASNGRGIYEGPGISIKLSALHPRYSRAQYDRVMEELYPRLKSLTLLARQYDIGINIDAEEADRLEISLDLLEKLCFEPELAGWNGIGFVIQAYQKRCPLVIDYLIDLATRSRRRLMIRPVKGAYWDSEIKRAQMDGLEGYPVYTRKVYTDVSYLACAKKLLAVPNLIYPQFATHNAHTLAAIYQLAGQNYYPGQYEFQCLHGMGEPLYEQVTGKVADGKLNRPCRIYAPVGTHETLLAYLVRRLLENGANTSFVNRIADTSLPLDELVADPVTAVEKLAQQEGQTGLPHPKIPLPRDLYGHGRDNSAGLDLANEHRLASLSSALLNSALQKWQALPMLEQPVAAGEMSPVINPAEPKDIVGFVREATPREVEQALESAVNNAPIWFATPPAERAAILHRAAVLMESQMQQLIGILVREAGKNLQ
;
A
#
# COMPACT_ATOMS: atom_id res chain seq x y z
N MET A 1 23.40 11.55 4.73
CA MET A 1 23.74 11.86 6.14
C MET A 1 24.15 10.57 6.85
N PRO A 2 25.05 10.59 7.84
CA PRO A 2 25.35 9.38 8.59
C PRO A 2 24.09 8.95 9.35
N GLN A 3 23.70 7.69 9.15
CA GLN A 3 22.58 7.08 9.85
C GLN A 3 23.00 6.63 11.26
N SER A 4 22.07 6.66 12.22
CA SER A 4 22.25 5.97 13.49
C SER A 4 22.29 4.45 13.26
N VAL A 5 22.82 3.69 14.21
CA VAL A 5 22.90 2.22 14.12
C VAL A 5 21.52 1.60 13.91
N SER A 6 20.51 2.08 14.64
CA SER A 6 19.13 1.59 14.50
C SER A 6 18.52 1.92 13.11
N ARG A 7 18.80 3.09 12.54
CA ARG A 7 18.35 3.45 11.20
C ARG A 7 19.06 2.64 10.12
N ALA A 8 20.37 2.43 10.25
CA ALA A 8 21.12 1.54 9.35
C ALA A 8 20.59 0.10 9.37
N ALA A 9 20.21 -0.41 10.53
CA ALA A 9 19.58 -1.72 10.66
C ALA A 9 18.22 -1.80 9.94
N ILE A 10 17.40 -0.75 10.02
CA ILE A 10 16.14 -0.65 9.28
C ILE A 10 16.40 -0.71 7.77
N THR A 11 17.34 0.09 7.26
CA THR A 11 17.71 0.11 5.84
C THR A 11 18.22 -1.25 5.38
N ALA A 12 19.09 -1.92 6.17
CA ALA A 12 19.63 -3.24 5.84
C ALA A 12 18.56 -4.34 5.77
N ALA A 13 17.48 -4.21 6.52
CA ALA A 13 16.38 -5.18 6.53
C ALA A 13 15.33 -4.96 5.44
N TYR A 14 15.48 -3.95 4.60
CA TYR A 14 14.43 -3.51 3.66
C TYR A 14 13.89 -4.65 2.80
N ARG A 15 14.77 -5.44 2.19
CA ARG A 15 14.42 -6.58 1.32
C ARG A 15 15.08 -7.88 1.79
N ARG A 16 15.23 -8.03 3.13
CA ARG A 16 15.79 -9.26 3.72
C ARG A 16 15.05 -10.48 3.16
N PRO A 17 15.76 -11.58 2.82
CA PRO A 17 15.11 -12.83 2.42
C PRO A 17 14.10 -13.32 3.45
N GLU A 18 12.95 -13.81 3.00
CA GLU A 18 11.87 -14.26 3.90
C GLU A 18 12.33 -15.43 4.79
N THR A 19 13.19 -16.30 4.28
CA THR A 19 13.79 -17.40 5.05
C THR A 19 14.55 -16.94 6.30
N GLU A 20 15.24 -15.81 6.20
CA GLU A 20 15.93 -15.19 7.33
C GLU A 20 14.95 -14.44 8.24
N ALA A 21 14.13 -13.59 7.65
CA ALA A 21 13.22 -12.72 8.39
C ALA A 21 12.19 -13.52 9.21
N VAL A 22 11.58 -14.55 8.62
CA VAL A 22 10.57 -15.38 9.27
C VAL A 22 11.18 -16.24 10.38
N SER A 23 12.35 -16.82 10.14
CA SER A 23 13.05 -17.63 11.16
C SER A 23 13.37 -16.83 12.42
N MET A 24 13.74 -15.55 12.27
CA MET A 24 13.98 -14.65 13.40
C MET A 24 12.70 -14.31 14.19
N LEU A 25 11.55 -14.26 13.51
CA LEU A 25 10.29 -13.82 14.12
C LEU A 25 9.53 -14.95 14.82
N LEU A 26 9.68 -16.21 14.40
CA LEU A 26 8.88 -17.32 14.91
C LEU A 26 8.92 -17.43 16.43
N GLU A 27 10.12 -17.43 17.01
CA GLU A 27 10.28 -17.52 18.48
C GLU A 27 9.77 -16.26 19.20
N GLN A 28 9.91 -15.09 18.58
CA GLN A 28 9.40 -13.85 19.13
C GLN A 28 7.87 -13.80 19.12
N ALA A 29 7.24 -14.41 18.12
CA ALA A 29 5.78 -14.46 17.98
C ALA A 29 5.13 -15.60 18.77
N ARG A 30 5.90 -16.60 19.20
CA ARG A 30 5.38 -17.76 19.92
C ARG A 30 4.70 -17.35 21.21
N LEU A 31 3.47 -17.82 21.40
CA LEU A 31 2.73 -17.64 22.64
C LEU A 31 3.12 -18.73 23.64
N PRO A 32 3.25 -18.42 24.94
CA PRO A 32 3.28 -19.44 25.98
C PRO A 32 2.05 -20.35 25.88
N GLN A 33 2.21 -21.65 26.11
CA GLN A 33 1.13 -22.62 25.88
C GLN A 33 -0.19 -22.25 26.55
N PRO A 34 -0.25 -21.84 27.83
CA PRO A 34 -1.50 -21.44 28.47
C PRO A 34 -2.16 -20.22 27.79
N VAL A 35 -1.36 -19.28 27.31
CA VAL A 35 -1.82 -18.09 26.58
C VAL A 35 -2.35 -18.48 25.21
N ALA A 36 -1.65 -19.39 24.50
CA ALA A 36 -2.06 -19.89 23.19
C ALA A 36 -3.42 -20.60 23.25
N GLU A 37 -3.63 -21.45 24.25
CA GLU A 37 -4.90 -22.17 24.46
C GLU A 37 -6.06 -21.23 24.78
N GLN A 38 -5.84 -20.27 25.66
CA GLN A 38 -6.85 -19.26 25.99
C GLN A 38 -7.16 -18.35 24.81
N ALA A 39 -6.13 -17.96 24.03
CA ALA A 39 -6.32 -17.16 22.82
C ALA A 39 -7.13 -17.92 21.77
N HIS A 40 -6.83 -19.20 21.54
CA HIS A 40 -7.58 -20.04 20.62
C HIS A 40 -9.05 -20.17 21.02
N LYS A 41 -9.30 -20.46 22.30
CA LYS A 41 -10.67 -20.56 22.84
C LYS A 41 -11.46 -19.26 22.67
N LEU A 42 -10.84 -18.12 23.00
CA LEU A 42 -11.48 -16.81 22.84
C LEU A 42 -11.72 -16.49 21.35
N ALA A 43 -10.72 -16.74 20.50
CA ALA A 43 -10.85 -16.53 19.06
C ALA A 43 -11.99 -17.37 18.46
N TYR A 44 -12.11 -18.63 18.87
CA TYR A 44 -13.20 -19.50 18.44
C TYR A 44 -14.56 -18.94 18.86
N GLN A 45 -14.71 -18.51 20.10
CA GLN A 45 -15.96 -17.92 20.60
C GLN A 45 -16.36 -16.66 19.84
N LEU A 46 -15.39 -15.78 19.57
CA LEU A 46 -15.60 -14.55 18.80
C LEU A 46 -16.02 -14.86 17.37
N ALA A 47 -15.34 -15.78 16.72
CA ALA A 47 -15.61 -16.19 15.34
C ALA A 47 -16.96 -16.91 15.21
N ASP A 48 -17.30 -17.79 16.17
CA ASP A 48 -18.60 -18.49 16.19
C ASP A 48 -19.76 -17.52 16.32
N LYS A 49 -19.69 -16.59 17.27
CA LYS A 49 -20.70 -15.55 17.42
C LYS A 49 -20.81 -14.68 16.16
N LEU A 50 -19.68 -14.30 15.56
CA LEU A 50 -19.66 -13.49 14.34
C LEU A 50 -20.31 -14.22 13.17
N ARG A 51 -19.99 -15.51 12.97
CA ARG A 51 -20.57 -16.36 11.91
C ARG A 51 -22.07 -16.59 12.11
N ASN A 52 -22.53 -16.71 13.35
CA ASN A 52 -23.92 -16.96 13.69
C ASN A 52 -24.78 -15.69 13.83
N GLN A 53 -24.15 -14.50 13.81
CA GLN A 53 -24.92 -13.27 13.69
C GLN A 53 -25.65 -13.31 12.35
N LYS A 54 -26.99 -13.42 12.39
CA LYS A 54 -27.85 -13.33 11.20
C LYS A 54 -27.49 -12.06 10.48
N ASN A 55 -27.22 -12.18 9.18
CA ASN A 55 -26.85 -11.10 8.28
C ASN A 55 -27.46 -9.77 8.71
N ALA A 56 -26.62 -8.81 9.02
CA ALA A 56 -27.07 -7.49 9.44
C ALA A 56 -28.07 -6.98 8.40
N SER A 57 -29.31 -6.81 8.81
CA SER A 57 -30.34 -6.19 7.99
C SER A 57 -29.97 -4.72 7.84
N GLY A 58 -29.33 -4.36 6.72
CA GLY A 58 -28.89 -3.01 6.45
C GLY A 58 -28.00 -2.89 5.23
N ARG A 59 -27.55 -1.66 4.93
CA ARG A 59 -26.67 -1.35 3.79
C ARG A 59 -25.36 -2.16 3.79
N ALA A 60 -24.79 -2.42 4.99
CA ALA A 60 -23.57 -3.22 5.15
C ALA A 60 -23.76 -4.66 4.63
N GLY A 61 -24.85 -5.31 4.95
CA GLY A 61 -25.14 -6.67 4.44
C GLY A 61 -25.38 -6.74 2.94
N MET A 62 -25.80 -5.62 2.31
CA MET A 62 -25.99 -5.58 0.85
C MET A 62 -24.67 -5.59 0.10
N VAL A 63 -23.67 -4.83 0.55
CA VAL A 63 -22.36 -4.76 -0.12
C VAL A 63 -21.54 -6.01 0.17
N GLU A 64 -21.62 -6.53 1.39
CA GLU A 64 -21.00 -7.81 1.74
C GLU A 64 -21.57 -8.95 0.88
N GLY A 65 -22.89 -8.97 0.68
CA GLY A 65 -23.53 -9.91 -0.25
C GLY A 65 -23.10 -9.76 -1.70
N LEU A 66 -22.84 -8.53 -2.18
CA LEU A 66 -22.28 -8.30 -3.53
C LEU A 66 -20.84 -8.79 -3.63
N LEU A 67 -20.00 -8.53 -2.63
CA LEU A 67 -18.60 -8.98 -2.62
C LEU A 67 -18.48 -10.51 -2.50
N GLN A 68 -19.42 -11.17 -1.82
CA GLN A 68 -19.49 -12.64 -1.74
C GLN A 68 -19.94 -13.26 -3.05
N GLU A 69 -20.96 -12.70 -3.69
CA GLU A 69 -21.49 -13.21 -4.97
C GLU A 69 -20.51 -13.00 -6.13
N PHE A 70 -19.89 -11.81 -6.18
CA PHE A 70 -18.91 -11.45 -7.21
C PHE A 70 -17.49 -11.39 -6.63
N SER A 71 -16.98 -12.56 -6.22
CA SER A 71 -15.63 -12.66 -5.65
C SER A 71 -14.56 -12.21 -6.65
N LEU A 72 -13.47 -11.66 -6.14
CA LEU A 72 -12.31 -11.25 -6.96
C LEU A 72 -11.65 -12.42 -7.72
N SER A 73 -11.95 -13.65 -7.35
CA SER A 73 -11.53 -14.85 -8.07
C SER A 73 -12.38 -15.15 -9.30
N SER A 74 -13.54 -14.51 -9.44
CA SER A 74 -14.43 -14.67 -10.61
C SER A 74 -14.11 -13.63 -11.69
N GLN A 75 -14.36 -13.99 -12.94
CA GLN A 75 -14.21 -13.07 -14.07
C GLN A 75 -15.14 -11.85 -13.95
N GLU A 76 -16.33 -12.07 -13.44
CA GLU A 76 -17.34 -11.05 -13.18
C GLU A 76 -16.95 -10.12 -12.05
N GLY A 77 -16.36 -10.63 -10.96
CA GLY A 77 -15.84 -9.84 -9.86
C GLY A 77 -14.70 -8.93 -10.31
N VAL A 78 -13.75 -9.45 -11.08
CA VAL A 78 -12.67 -8.65 -11.69
C VAL A 78 -13.23 -7.58 -12.63
N ALA A 79 -14.21 -7.92 -13.46
CA ALA A 79 -14.84 -6.96 -14.38
C ALA A 79 -15.54 -5.82 -13.63
N LEU A 80 -16.26 -6.11 -12.54
CA LEU A 80 -16.90 -5.10 -11.70
C LEU A 80 -15.90 -4.21 -10.99
N MET A 81 -14.78 -4.77 -10.52
CA MET A 81 -13.72 -3.99 -9.87
C MET A 81 -13.04 -3.03 -10.86
N CYS A 82 -12.67 -3.52 -12.04
CA CYS A 82 -12.10 -2.69 -13.10
C CYS A 82 -13.09 -1.58 -13.52
N LEU A 83 -14.38 -1.92 -13.57
CA LEU A 83 -15.42 -0.95 -13.90
C LEU A 83 -15.53 0.12 -12.81
N ALA A 84 -15.54 -0.26 -11.54
CA ALA A 84 -15.61 0.65 -10.41
C ALA A 84 -14.43 1.62 -10.40
N GLU A 85 -13.21 1.11 -10.57
CA GLU A 85 -11.99 1.93 -10.63
C GLU A 85 -12.03 2.91 -11.82
N ALA A 86 -12.39 2.42 -12.98
CA ALA A 86 -12.37 3.23 -14.20
C ALA A 86 -13.47 4.30 -14.22
N LEU A 87 -14.67 4.01 -13.72
CA LEU A 87 -15.76 4.97 -13.65
C LEU A 87 -15.43 6.19 -12.77
N LEU A 88 -14.61 5.99 -11.75
CA LEU A 88 -14.14 7.06 -10.88
C LEU A 88 -13.03 7.92 -11.52
N ARG A 89 -12.26 7.32 -12.45
CA ARG A 89 -11.13 8.01 -13.11
C ARG A 89 -11.49 8.69 -14.43
N ILE A 90 -12.51 8.19 -15.15
CA ILE A 90 -12.86 8.68 -16.48
C ILE A 90 -13.82 9.87 -16.36
N PRO A 91 -13.40 11.09 -16.76
CA PRO A 91 -14.22 12.28 -16.61
C PRO A 91 -15.33 12.39 -17.66
N ASP A 92 -15.13 11.82 -18.86
CA ASP A 92 -16.08 11.96 -19.96
C ASP A 92 -17.06 10.77 -20.06
N LYS A 93 -18.29 11.09 -20.47
CA LYS A 93 -19.38 10.12 -20.54
C LYS A 93 -19.18 9.06 -21.64
N ALA A 94 -18.62 9.44 -22.78
CA ALA A 94 -18.48 8.53 -23.92
C ALA A 94 -17.49 7.41 -23.62
N THR A 95 -16.36 7.74 -23.00
CA THR A 95 -15.35 6.75 -22.56
C THR A 95 -15.89 5.86 -21.46
N ARG A 96 -16.65 6.41 -20.49
CA ARG A 96 -17.35 5.62 -19.46
C ARG A 96 -18.29 4.59 -20.09
N ASP A 97 -19.11 5.00 -21.03
CA ASP A 97 -20.10 4.12 -21.68
C ASP A 97 -19.42 3.02 -22.51
N ALA A 98 -18.32 3.36 -23.20
CA ALA A 98 -17.52 2.38 -23.94
C ALA A 98 -16.92 1.31 -23.00
N LEU A 99 -16.39 1.73 -21.85
CA LEU A 99 -15.83 0.82 -20.87
C LEU A 99 -16.89 -0.07 -20.21
N ILE A 100 -18.05 0.49 -19.84
CA ILE A 100 -19.17 -0.29 -19.29
C ILE A 100 -19.57 -1.40 -20.27
N ARG A 101 -19.67 -1.08 -21.56
CA ARG A 101 -19.93 -2.09 -22.59
C ARG A 101 -18.87 -3.17 -22.62
N ASP A 102 -17.60 -2.79 -22.71
CA ASP A 102 -16.48 -3.73 -22.80
C ASP A 102 -16.44 -4.71 -21.63
N LYS A 103 -16.60 -4.21 -20.41
CA LYS A 103 -16.46 -5.02 -19.20
C LYS A 103 -17.70 -5.86 -18.85
N ILE A 104 -18.89 -5.41 -19.20
CA ILE A 104 -20.15 -6.12 -18.87
C ILE A 104 -20.53 -7.15 -19.95
N SER A 105 -20.14 -6.94 -21.21
CA SER A 105 -20.55 -7.81 -22.33
C SER A 105 -20.11 -9.27 -22.21
N ASN A 106 -18.98 -9.51 -21.58
CA ASN A 106 -18.34 -10.82 -21.55
C ASN A 106 -18.59 -11.62 -20.25
N GLY A 107 -19.35 -11.10 -19.29
CA GLY A 107 -19.62 -11.75 -18.01
C GLY A 107 -20.78 -12.78 -18.09
N ASN A 108 -20.65 -13.90 -17.36
CA ASN A 108 -21.74 -14.88 -17.22
C ASN A 108 -22.68 -14.53 -16.06
N TRP A 109 -23.36 -13.40 -16.17
CA TRP A 109 -24.25 -12.87 -15.14
C TRP A 109 -25.43 -13.76 -14.81
N GLN A 110 -25.83 -14.66 -15.73
CA GLN A 110 -26.96 -15.57 -15.54
C GLN A 110 -26.69 -16.61 -14.44
N SER A 111 -25.45 -17.03 -14.27
CA SER A 111 -25.07 -18.01 -13.25
C SER A 111 -25.21 -17.51 -11.82
N HIS A 112 -25.31 -16.21 -11.63
CA HIS A 112 -25.39 -15.55 -10.33
C HIS A 112 -26.82 -15.17 -9.89
N ILE A 113 -27.82 -15.37 -10.75
CA ILE A 113 -29.22 -15.02 -10.42
C ILE A 113 -29.75 -15.98 -9.34
N GLY A 114 -30.28 -15.36 -8.25
CA GLY A 114 -30.99 -16.08 -7.20
C GLY A 114 -30.10 -16.84 -6.21
N ARG A 115 -28.76 -16.70 -6.30
CA ARG A 115 -27.84 -17.36 -5.36
C ARG A 115 -27.68 -16.63 -4.04
N SER A 116 -27.81 -15.31 -4.06
CA SER A 116 -27.70 -14.51 -2.85
C SER A 116 -29.01 -14.49 -2.06
N PRO A 117 -28.99 -14.58 -0.72
CA PRO A 117 -30.14 -14.32 0.12
C PRO A 117 -30.60 -12.87 0.09
N SER A 118 -29.81 -11.95 -0.43
CA SER A 118 -30.13 -10.52 -0.54
C SER A 118 -30.96 -10.22 -1.78
N LEU A 119 -32.14 -9.63 -1.59
CA LEU A 119 -32.99 -9.13 -2.67
C LEU A 119 -32.30 -8.07 -3.52
N PHE A 120 -31.42 -7.26 -2.89
CA PHE A 120 -30.66 -6.20 -3.56
C PHE A 120 -29.60 -6.79 -4.51
N VAL A 121 -28.85 -7.79 -4.04
CA VAL A 121 -27.83 -8.48 -4.87
C VAL A 121 -28.48 -9.13 -6.07
N ASN A 122 -29.60 -9.82 -5.88
CA ASN A 122 -30.34 -10.44 -6.97
C ASN A 122 -30.91 -9.41 -7.95
N ALA A 123 -31.37 -8.26 -7.48
CA ALA A 123 -31.83 -7.16 -8.35
C ALA A 123 -30.67 -6.53 -9.14
N ALA A 124 -29.52 -6.31 -8.51
CA ALA A 124 -28.30 -5.84 -9.16
C ALA A 124 -27.80 -6.83 -10.22
N THR A 125 -27.76 -8.11 -9.90
CA THR A 125 -27.39 -9.19 -10.85
C THR A 125 -28.33 -9.25 -12.05
N ARG A 126 -29.64 -9.09 -11.85
CA ARG A 126 -30.61 -9.00 -12.94
C ARG A 126 -30.37 -7.78 -13.82
N GLY A 127 -30.03 -6.63 -13.21
CA GLY A 127 -29.67 -5.42 -13.94
C GLY A 127 -28.43 -5.63 -14.82
N LEU A 128 -27.39 -6.25 -14.27
CA LEU A 128 -26.16 -6.59 -15.00
C LEU A 128 -26.42 -7.59 -16.14
N LEU A 129 -27.22 -8.63 -15.89
CA LEU A 129 -27.63 -9.58 -16.93
C LEU A 129 -28.39 -8.90 -18.06
N PHE A 130 -29.32 -8.02 -17.73
CA PHE A 130 -30.10 -7.28 -18.71
C PHE A 130 -29.20 -6.41 -19.57
N THR A 131 -28.26 -5.72 -18.95
CA THR A 131 -27.24 -4.90 -19.62
C THR A 131 -26.32 -5.77 -20.48
N GLY A 132 -25.83 -6.90 -19.96
CA GLY A 132 -24.97 -7.83 -20.69
C GLY A 132 -25.67 -8.47 -21.90
N LYS A 133 -26.95 -8.85 -21.79
CA LYS A 133 -27.75 -9.38 -22.92
C LYS A 133 -28.01 -8.32 -24.00
N LEU A 134 -28.19 -7.07 -23.62
CA LEU A 134 -28.35 -5.97 -24.58
C LEU A 134 -27.08 -5.70 -25.38
N VAL A 135 -25.92 -6.01 -24.80
CA VAL A 135 -24.60 -5.75 -25.40
C VAL A 135 -24.05 -6.96 -26.17
N SER A 136 -24.48 -8.20 -25.87
CA SER A 136 -23.95 -9.44 -26.42
C SER A 136 -24.58 -9.94 -27.74
N THR A 137 -25.54 -9.23 -28.34
CA THR A 137 -26.13 -9.61 -29.62
C THR A 137 -25.17 -9.36 -30.79
N HIS A 138 -24.68 -10.44 -31.37
CA HIS A 138 -23.67 -10.51 -32.44
C HIS A 138 -24.19 -10.01 -33.80
N ASN A 139 -24.43 -8.71 -33.95
CA ASN A 139 -24.52 -8.09 -35.26
C ASN A 139 -24.33 -6.57 -35.12
N GLU A 140 -23.14 -6.06 -35.46
CA GLU A 140 -22.78 -4.66 -35.28
C GLU A 140 -23.77 -3.67 -35.89
N ALA A 141 -24.37 -4.02 -37.02
CA ALA A 141 -25.34 -3.15 -37.71
C ALA A 141 -26.77 -3.18 -37.11
N SER A 142 -27.17 -4.28 -36.46
CA SER A 142 -28.46 -4.39 -35.74
C SER A 142 -28.36 -3.92 -34.31
N LEU A 143 -27.17 -4.08 -33.70
CA LEU A 143 -26.84 -3.62 -32.37
C LEU A 143 -26.85 -2.08 -32.30
N SER A 144 -26.20 -1.42 -33.25
CA SER A 144 -26.18 0.05 -33.36
C SER A 144 -27.60 0.62 -33.52
N ARG A 145 -28.45 -0.06 -34.29
CA ARG A 145 -29.87 0.38 -34.50
C ARG A 145 -30.76 0.07 -33.28
N SER A 146 -30.58 -1.06 -32.63
CA SER A 146 -31.33 -1.44 -31.43
C SER A 146 -30.86 -0.67 -30.20
N LEU A 147 -29.56 -0.46 -30.04
CA LEU A 147 -28.98 0.42 -29.02
C LEU A 147 -29.41 1.87 -29.24
N ASN A 148 -29.33 2.42 -30.47
CA ASN A 148 -29.78 3.76 -30.78
C ASN A 148 -31.29 3.93 -30.57
N ARG A 149 -32.10 2.86 -30.73
CA ARG A 149 -33.55 2.89 -30.47
C ARG A 149 -33.89 2.81 -28.97
N ILE A 150 -33.07 2.10 -28.16
CA ILE A 150 -33.21 1.96 -26.69
C ILE A 150 -32.54 3.14 -25.99
N ILE A 151 -31.37 3.56 -26.45
CA ILE A 151 -30.62 4.74 -25.98
C ILE A 151 -31.42 6.02 -26.32
N GLY A 152 -32.06 6.06 -27.48
CA GLY A 152 -32.89 7.20 -27.91
C GLY A 152 -34.21 7.38 -27.16
N LYS A 153 -34.64 6.41 -26.33
CA LYS A 153 -35.94 6.48 -25.64
C LYS A 153 -35.95 6.34 -24.11
N SER A 154 -34.85 6.04 -23.41
CA SER A 154 -34.76 6.09 -21.93
C SER A 154 -33.77 5.11 -21.26
N GLY A 155 -32.97 4.32 -22.00
CA GLY A 155 -32.16 3.23 -21.42
C GLY A 155 -30.83 3.65 -20.79
N GLU A 156 -30.09 4.55 -21.42
CA GLU A 156 -28.75 4.97 -20.99
C GLU A 156 -28.74 5.74 -19.65
N PRO A 157 -29.68 6.66 -19.39
CA PRO A 157 -29.74 7.32 -18.10
C PRO A 157 -30.08 6.37 -16.95
N LEU A 158 -30.82 5.28 -17.21
CA LEU A 158 -31.23 4.32 -16.17
C LEU A 158 -30.08 3.42 -15.76
N ILE A 159 -29.28 2.94 -16.73
CA ILE A 159 -28.08 2.12 -16.47
C ILE A 159 -27.03 2.94 -15.76
N ARG A 160 -26.78 4.17 -16.22
CA ARG A 160 -25.85 5.09 -15.57
C ARG A 160 -26.28 5.40 -14.14
N LYS A 161 -27.54 5.74 -13.92
CA LYS A 161 -28.08 5.94 -12.57
C LYS A 161 -27.99 4.69 -11.71
N GLY A 162 -28.17 3.49 -12.28
CA GLY A 162 -28.02 2.22 -11.56
C GLY A 162 -26.57 1.98 -11.11
N VAL A 163 -25.61 2.21 -12.00
CA VAL A 163 -24.17 2.08 -11.69
C VAL A 163 -23.73 3.18 -10.72
N ASP A 164 -24.10 4.43 -10.96
CA ASP A 164 -23.81 5.54 -10.04
C ASP A 164 -24.42 5.30 -8.65
N MET A 165 -25.62 4.75 -8.60
CA MET A 165 -26.28 4.40 -7.33
C MET A 165 -25.57 3.24 -6.62
N ALA A 166 -25.13 2.20 -7.35
CA ALA A 166 -24.36 1.09 -6.78
C ALA A 166 -23.00 1.56 -6.26
N MET A 167 -22.32 2.42 -7.01
CA MET A 167 -21.05 3.04 -6.58
C MET A 167 -21.23 3.93 -5.36
N ARG A 168 -22.29 4.71 -5.33
CA ARG A 168 -22.63 5.55 -4.18
C ARG A 168 -22.95 4.72 -2.94
N LEU A 169 -23.72 3.64 -3.06
CA LEU A 169 -24.04 2.74 -1.95
C LEU A 169 -22.77 2.03 -1.43
N MET A 170 -21.87 1.59 -2.32
CA MET A 170 -20.57 1.04 -1.91
C MET A 170 -19.71 2.09 -1.22
N GLY A 171 -19.66 3.32 -1.73
CA GLY A 171 -18.96 4.43 -1.11
C GLY A 171 -19.52 4.75 0.28
N GLU A 172 -20.82 4.90 0.41
CA GLU A 172 -21.51 5.21 1.67
C GLU A 172 -21.30 4.16 2.77
N GLN A 173 -20.99 2.90 2.42
CA GLN A 173 -20.66 1.88 3.41
C GLN A 173 -19.31 2.13 4.09
N PHE A 174 -18.32 2.61 3.33
CA PHE A 174 -16.96 2.79 3.83
C PHE A 174 -16.66 4.21 4.30
N VAL A 175 -17.63 5.12 4.22
CA VAL A 175 -17.51 6.52 4.60
C VAL A 175 -18.45 6.84 5.75
N THR A 176 -17.92 7.43 6.81
CA THR A 176 -18.71 7.80 8.01
C THR A 176 -19.59 9.01 7.74
N GLY A 177 -19.20 9.87 6.82
CA GLY A 177 -19.96 11.05 6.37
C GLY A 177 -19.23 11.74 5.22
N GLU A 178 -19.96 12.54 4.42
CA GLU A 178 -19.36 13.33 3.36
C GLU A 178 -18.59 14.55 3.91
N THR A 179 -19.01 15.06 5.06
CA THR A 179 -18.38 16.15 5.78
C THR A 179 -17.99 15.74 7.19
N ILE A 180 -17.03 16.44 7.80
CA ILE A 180 -16.64 16.16 9.17
C ILE A 180 -17.81 16.36 10.17
N ALA A 181 -18.67 17.31 9.93
CA ALA A 181 -19.84 17.57 10.77
C ALA A 181 -20.83 16.38 10.73
N GLU A 182 -21.09 15.85 9.53
CA GLU A 182 -21.93 14.67 9.35
C GLU A 182 -21.28 13.42 10.00
N ALA A 183 -19.99 13.20 9.77
CA ALA A 183 -19.26 12.10 10.36
C ALA A 183 -19.29 12.12 11.91
N LEU A 184 -19.10 13.29 12.51
CA LEU A 184 -19.20 13.47 13.96
C LEU A 184 -20.62 13.18 14.47
N ALA A 185 -21.65 13.59 13.74
CA ALA A 185 -23.05 13.29 14.11
C ALA A 185 -23.34 11.78 14.02
N ASN A 186 -22.90 11.12 12.97
CA ASN A 186 -23.08 9.68 12.75
C ASN A 186 -22.30 8.83 13.76
N ALA A 187 -21.17 9.32 14.26
CA ALA A 187 -20.35 8.62 15.24
C ALA A 187 -21.01 8.47 16.63
N ARG A 188 -21.90 9.38 17.02
CA ARG A 188 -22.46 9.46 18.38
C ARG A 188 -23.05 8.13 18.88
N LYS A 189 -23.78 7.43 18.03
CA LYS A 189 -24.44 6.16 18.38
C LYS A 189 -23.46 5.08 18.82
N LEU A 190 -22.28 5.00 18.20
CA LEU A 190 -21.25 4.02 18.57
C LEU A 190 -20.36 4.55 19.71
N GLU A 191 -20.15 5.86 19.80
CA GLU A 191 -19.48 6.46 20.96
C GLU A 191 -20.24 6.17 22.27
N GLU A 192 -21.58 6.21 22.26
CA GLU A 192 -22.42 5.84 23.40
C GLU A 192 -22.23 4.37 23.82
N LYS A 193 -21.86 3.49 22.88
CA LYS A 193 -21.50 2.10 23.14
C LYS A 193 -20.05 1.92 23.63
N GLY A 194 -19.26 2.98 23.72
CA GLY A 194 -17.86 2.96 24.16
C GLY A 194 -16.82 2.91 23.04
N PHE A 195 -17.22 2.99 21.77
CA PHE A 195 -16.29 3.14 20.66
C PHE A 195 -15.65 4.52 20.66
N ARG A 196 -14.46 4.60 20.08
CA ARG A 196 -13.72 5.84 19.84
C ARG A 196 -13.53 6.03 18.34
N TYR A 197 -13.10 7.20 17.92
CA TYR A 197 -12.96 7.52 16.51
C TYR A 197 -11.60 8.16 16.20
N SER A 198 -11.05 7.81 15.04
CA SER A 198 -9.99 8.54 14.37
C SER A 198 -10.48 8.86 12.97
N TYR A 199 -10.70 10.14 12.67
CA TYR A 199 -11.22 10.59 11.39
C TYR A 199 -10.11 10.71 10.36
N ASP A 200 -10.35 10.22 9.15
CA ASP A 200 -9.49 10.35 7.99
C ASP A 200 -10.21 11.20 6.93
N MET A 201 -9.79 12.44 6.78
CA MET A 201 -10.26 13.27 5.66
C MET A 201 -9.68 12.70 4.38
N LEU A 202 -10.52 12.09 3.55
CA LEU A 202 -10.10 11.43 2.33
C LEU A 202 -9.33 12.39 1.42
N GLY A 203 -8.22 11.91 0.90
CA GLY A 203 -7.27 12.61 0.06
C GLY A 203 -5.86 12.15 0.35
N GLU A 204 -5.15 11.78 -0.69
CA GLU A 204 -3.76 11.32 -0.63
C GLU A 204 -3.08 11.60 -1.97
N ALA A 205 -1.75 11.51 -2.00
CA ALA A 205 -0.96 11.68 -3.22
C ALA A 205 -1.32 12.96 -3.99
N ALA A 206 -1.20 14.11 -3.34
CA ALA A 206 -1.38 15.41 -3.98
C ALA A 206 -0.51 15.50 -5.25
N LEU A 207 -1.10 15.88 -6.37
CA LEU A 207 -0.41 16.00 -7.65
C LEU A 207 0.17 17.39 -7.86
N THR A 208 -0.48 18.40 -7.29
CA THR A 208 -0.12 19.82 -7.41
C THR A 208 -0.01 20.50 -6.04
N ALA A 209 0.61 21.66 -6.03
CA ALA A 209 0.65 22.50 -4.82
C ALA A 209 -0.76 22.96 -4.40
N ALA A 210 -1.66 23.15 -5.36
CA ALA A 210 -3.06 23.51 -5.10
C ALA A 210 -3.81 22.36 -4.40
N ASP A 211 -3.62 21.12 -4.84
CA ASP A 211 -4.19 19.95 -4.17
C ASP A 211 -3.69 19.84 -2.72
N ALA A 212 -2.37 19.97 -2.54
CA ALA A 212 -1.76 19.92 -1.21
C ALA A 212 -2.29 21.02 -0.28
N GLN A 213 -2.54 22.21 -0.82
CA GLN A 213 -3.14 23.30 -0.06
C GLN A 213 -4.60 23.03 0.30
N ALA A 214 -5.37 22.45 -0.63
CA ALA A 214 -6.75 22.07 -0.37
C ALA A 214 -6.85 21.00 0.74
N TYR A 215 -5.99 19.99 0.70
CA TYR A 215 -5.92 18.96 1.75
C TYR A 215 -5.46 19.55 3.10
N MET A 216 -4.50 20.48 3.09
CA MET A 216 -4.08 21.16 4.31
C MET A 216 -5.24 21.90 4.99
N VAL A 217 -6.03 22.64 4.22
CA VAL A 217 -7.23 23.36 4.72
C VAL A 217 -8.26 22.35 5.25
N SER A 218 -8.49 21.26 4.55
CA SER A 218 -9.41 20.19 4.97
C SER A 218 -8.99 19.60 6.33
N TYR A 219 -7.70 19.29 6.53
CA TYR A 219 -7.18 18.82 7.81
C TYR A 219 -7.33 19.87 8.93
N GLN A 220 -7.04 21.13 8.67
CA GLN A 220 -7.22 22.20 9.65
C GLN A 220 -8.67 22.34 10.12
N GLN A 221 -9.61 22.37 9.18
CA GLN A 221 -11.04 22.44 9.47
C GLN A 221 -11.52 21.21 10.26
N ALA A 222 -11.04 20.03 9.88
CA ALA A 222 -11.36 18.79 10.58
C ALA A 222 -10.83 18.80 12.01
N ILE A 223 -9.60 19.21 12.26
CA ILE A 223 -9.01 19.28 13.61
C ILE A 223 -9.82 20.23 14.49
N HIS A 224 -10.23 21.39 13.99
CA HIS A 224 -11.11 22.31 14.73
C HIS A 224 -12.45 21.66 15.11
N ALA A 225 -13.10 20.99 14.16
CA ALA A 225 -14.37 20.32 14.41
C ALA A 225 -14.25 19.14 15.38
N ILE A 226 -13.25 18.28 15.19
CA ILE A 226 -12.97 17.14 16.08
C ILE A 226 -12.58 17.63 17.48
N GLY A 227 -11.75 18.66 17.56
CA GLY A 227 -11.30 19.25 18.81
C GLY A 227 -12.46 19.79 19.64
N LYS A 228 -13.39 20.50 19.02
CA LYS A 228 -14.61 20.96 19.69
C LYS A 228 -15.49 19.80 20.14
N ALA A 229 -15.67 18.79 19.29
CA ALA A 229 -16.46 17.60 19.61
C ALA A 229 -15.82 16.73 20.69
N SER A 230 -14.49 16.77 20.83
CA SER A 230 -13.78 16.08 21.91
C SER A 230 -14.18 16.58 23.30
N ASN A 231 -14.50 17.84 23.44
CA ASN A 231 -14.93 18.46 24.69
C ASN A 231 -13.99 18.13 25.88
N GLY A 232 -12.68 18.19 25.63
CA GLY A 232 -11.66 17.95 26.67
C GLY A 232 -11.47 16.50 27.08
N ARG A 233 -11.97 15.51 26.34
CA ARG A 233 -11.82 14.07 26.66
C ARG A 233 -10.38 13.56 26.55
N GLY A 234 -9.49 14.33 25.91
CA GLY A 234 -8.09 13.99 25.79
C GLY A 234 -7.76 13.01 24.67
N ILE A 235 -6.47 12.69 24.56
CA ILE A 235 -5.92 11.91 23.45
C ILE A 235 -6.33 10.44 23.42
N TYR A 236 -6.67 9.84 24.55
CA TYR A 236 -7.03 8.43 24.64
C TYR A 236 -8.53 8.19 24.46
N GLU A 237 -9.37 8.87 25.24
CA GLU A 237 -10.82 8.66 25.22
C GLU A 237 -11.52 9.49 24.14
N GLY A 238 -10.97 10.64 23.79
CA GLY A 238 -11.53 11.52 22.78
C GLY A 238 -11.26 11.07 21.35
N PRO A 239 -11.99 11.66 20.39
CA PRO A 239 -11.73 11.47 18.98
C PRO A 239 -10.38 12.07 18.58
N GLY A 240 -9.78 11.51 17.54
CA GLY A 240 -8.54 11.98 16.94
C GLY A 240 -8.65 12.09 15.43
N ILE A 241 -7.52 12.41 14.79
CA ILE A 241 -7.38 12.50 13.34
C ILE A 241 -6.22 11.64 12.85
N SER A 242 -6.39 11.05 11.68
CA SER A 242 -5.31 10.41 10.91
C SER A 242 -5.01 11.25 9.68
N ILE A 243 -3.74 11.47 9.40
CA ILE A 243 -3.29 12.29 8.27
C ILE A 243 -2.32 11.51 7.39
N LYS A 244 -2.32 11.83 6.09
CA LYS A 244 -1.38 11.29 5.11
C LYS A 244 -0.40 12.37 4.68
N LEU A 245 0.89 12.07 4.79
CA LEU A 245 1.93 13.03 4.41
C LEU A 245 1.94 13.31 2.91
N SER A 246 1.54 12.33 2.10
CA SER A 246 1.40 12.51 0.65
C SER A 246 0.30 13.49 0.24
N ALA A 247 -0.67 13.78 1.11
CA ALA A 247 -1.67 14.81 0.90
C ALA A 247 -1.11 16.23 1.14
N LEU A 248 -0.02 16.37 1.89
CA LEU A 248 0.52 17.67 2.30
C LEU A 248 1.57 18.23 1.34
N HIS A 249 2.07 17.41 0.40
CA HIS A 249 3.11 17.86 -0.53
C HIS A 249 3.10 17.03 -1.83
N PRO A 250 3.14 17.67 -3.03
CA PRO A 250 3.07 16.94 -4.31
C PRO A 250 4.36 16.19 -4.66
N ARG A 251 5.46 16.42 -3.93
CA ARG A 251 6.77 15.77 -4.12
C ARG A 251 7.25 15.06 -2.86
N TYR A 252 6.35 14.36 -2.17
CA TYR A 252 6.68 13.59 -0.98
C TYR A 252 7.43 12.31 -1.35
N SER A 253 8.74 12.42 -1.46
CA SER A 253 9.64 11.29 -1.74
C SER A 253 11.05 11.56 -1.19
N ARG A 254 11.84 10.48 -1.04
CA ARG A 254 13.25 10.58 -0.60
C ARG A 254 14.10 11.43 -1.56
N ALA A 255 13.83 11.36 -2.85
CA ALA A 255 14.54 12.16 -3.86
C ALA A 255 14.39 13.68 -3.65
N GLN A 256 13.32 14.11 -2.98
CA GLN A 256 13.01 15.51 -2.70
C GLN A 256 13.17 15.84 -1.20
N TYR A 257 14.11 15.18 -0.52
CA TYR A 257 14.29 15.27 0.93
C TYR A 257 14.34 16.71 1.46
N ASP A 258 15.16 17.56 0.84
CA ASP A 258 15.32 18.94 1.30
C ASP A 258 14.02 19.74 1.20
N ARG A 259 13.31 19.60 0.08
CA ARG A 259 11.99 20.22 -0.10
C ARG A 259 10.95 19.69 0.89
N VAL A 260 10.98 18.38 1.17
CA VAL A 260 10.08 17.78 2.18
C VAL A 260 10.35 18.38 3.55
N MET A 261 11.61 18.54 3.94
CA MET A 261 11.97 19.14 5.23
C MET A 261 11.67 20.63 5.32
N GLU A 262 11.76 21.35 4.21
CA GLU A 262 11.52 22.79 4.16
C GLU A 262 10.05 23.16 3.95
N GLU A 263 9.32 22.39 3.14
CA GLU A 263 7.96 22.74 2.69
C GLU A 263 6.87 21.88 3.37
N LEU A 264 7.09 20.57 3.55
CA LEU A 264 6.09 19.68 4.16
C LEU A 264 6.14 19.70 5.68
N TYR A 265 7.33 19.65 6.26
CA TYR A 265 7.49 19.59 7.71
C TYR A 265 6.79 20.74 8.45
N PRO A 266 6.87 22.01 8.02
CA PRO A 266 6.14 23.10 8.66
C PRO A 266 4.62 22.90 8.68
N ARG A 267 4.06 22.27 7.64
CA ARG A 267 2.63 21.93 7.57
C ARG A 267 2.28 20.85 8.60
N LEU A 268 3.08 19.79 8.68
CA LEU A 268 2.93 18.74 9.69
C LEU A 268 3.00 19.31 11.11
N LYS A 269 3.99 20.14 11.38
CA LYS A 269 4.15 20.84 12.67
C LYS A 269 2.93 21.68 13.01
N SER A 270 2.45 22.48 12.05
CA SER A 270 1.26 23.33 12.23
C SER A 270 0.02 22.53 12.60
N LEU A 271 -0.25 21.42 11.90
CA LEU A 271 -1.38 20.53 12.20
C LEU A 271 -1.23 19.89 13.59
N THR A 272 -0.03 19.48 13.96
CA THR A 272 0.26 18.86 15.25
C THR A 272 0.07 19.85 16.42
N LEU A 273 0.53 21.08 16.26
CA LEU A 273 0.30 22.15 17.23
C LEU A 273 -1.19 22.46 17.41
N LEU A 274 -1.95 22.46 16.30
CA LEU A 274 -3.40 22.65 16.35
C LEU A 274 -4.09 21.49 17.09
N ALA A 275 -3.70 20.24 16.82
CA ALA A 275 -4.21 19.08 17.54
C ALA A 275 -3.90 19.15 19.04
N ARG A 276 -2.71 19.62 19.42
CA ARG A 276 -2.33 19.84 20.82
C ARG A 276 -3.22 20.86 21.51
N GLN A 277 -3.61 21.94 20.83
CA GLN A 277 -4.49 22.97 21.42
C GLN A 277 -5.81 22.38 21.90
N TYR A 278 -6.33 21.37 21.19
CA TYR A 278 -7.56 20.65 21.55
C TYR A 278 -7.32 19.38 22.36
N ASP A 279 -6.06 19.02 22.59
CA ASP A 279 -5.67 17.73 23.21
C ASP A 279 -6.31 16.53 22.54
N ILE A 280 -6.27 16.48 21.22
CA ILE A 280 -6.70 15.34 20.38
C ILE A 280 -5.49 14.65 19.77
N GLY A 281 -5.55 13.30 19.65
CA GLY A 281 -4.49 12.53 18.99
C GLY A 281 -4.41 12.83 17.50
N ILE A 282 -3.19 12.90 16.97
CA ILE A 282 -2.90 13.02 15.54
C ILE A 282 -2.00 11.87 15.12
N ASN A 283 -2.49 11.01 14.22
CA ASN A 283 -1.74 9.85 13.72
C ASN A 283 -1.22 10.13 12.31
N ILE A 284 0.06 9.87 12.09
CA ILE A 284 0.68 9.86 10.78
C ILE A 284 0.49 8.48 10.18
N ASP A 285 -0.35 8.38 9.15
CA ASP A 285 -0.62 7.14 8.45
C ASP A 285 0.62 6.65 7.68
N ALA A 286 0.81 5.33 7.64
CA ALA A 286 1.82 4.69 6.81
C ALA A 286 1.30 4.52 5.38
N GLU A 287 2.16 4.80 4.43
CA GLU A 287 1.88 4.71 3.00
C GLU A 287 2.80 3.68 2.33
N GLU A 288 3.25 3.89 1.11
CA GLU A 288 4.14 2.95 0.41
C GLU A 288 5.47 2.75 1.16
N ALA A 289 6.07 1.57 0.99
CA ALA A 289 7.28 1.16 1.71
C ALA A 289 8.48 2.10 1.51
N ASP A 290 8.60 2.71 0.33
CA ASP A 290 9.68 3.65 -0.01
C ASP A 290 9.60 4.99 0.75
N ARG A 291 8.46 5.26 1.40
CA ARG A 291 8.24 6.49 2.20
C ARG A 291 8.49 6.29 3.70
N LEU A 292 8.76 5.06 4.15
CA LEU A 292 8.93 4.78 5.57
C LEU A 292 10.07 5.59 6.19
N GLU A 293 11.25 5.57 5.60
CA GLU A 293 12.42 6.20 6.23
C GLU A 293 12.32 7.72 6.28
N ILE A 294 11.79 8.36 5.24
CA ILE A 294 11.53 9.82 5.28
C ILE A 294 10.43 10.18 6.28
N SER A 295 9.43 9.31 6.46
CA SER A 295 8.40 9.52 7.48
C SER A 295 8.96 9.43 8.91
N LEU A 296 9.95 8.54 9.14
CA LEU A 296 10.66 8.47 10.41
C LEU A 296 11.50 9.72 10.68
N ASP A 297 12.11 10.32 9.66
CA ASP A 297 12.85 11.57 9.79
C ASP A 297 11.93 12.72 10.19
N LEU A 298 10.76 12.81 9.57
CA LEU A 298 9.74 13.80 9.91
C LEU A 298 9.20 13.60 11.33
N LEU A 299 8.93 12.35 11.71
CA LEU A 299 8.49 12.02 13.07
C LEU A 299 9.53 12.38 14.11
N GLU A 300 10.80 12.04 13.89
CA GLU A 300 11.87 12.36 14.81
C GLU A 300 11.99 13.87 15.03
N LYS A 301 11.99 14.64 13.94
CA LYS A 301 12.00 16.10 14.01
C LYS A 301 10.82 16.65 14.80
N LEU A 302 9.63 16.10 14.58
CA LEU A 302 8.42 16.51 15.29
C LEU A 302 8.50 16.18 16.80
N CYS A 303 9.04 15.02 17.16
CA CYS A 303 9.19 14.60 18.55
C CYS A 303 10.13 15.50 19.37
N PHE A 304 11.05 16.18 18.73
CA PHE A 304 11.98 17.12 19.39
C PHE A 304 11.55 18.59 19.31
N GLU A 305 10.34 18.88 18.80
CA GLU A 305 9.82 20.25 18.83
C GLU A 305 9.56 20.70 20.26
N PRO A 306 10.19 21.81 20.71
CA PRO A 306 10.01 22.32 22.07
C PRO A 306 8.55 22.65 22.39
N GLU A 307 7.82 23.16 21.41
CA GLU A 307 6.40 23.53 21.54
C GLU A 307 5.48 22.33 21.78
N LEU A 308 5.95 21.11 21.51
CA LEU A 308 5.23 19.87 21.73
C LEU A 308 5.73 19.10 22.97
N ALA A 309 6.66 19.67 23.75
CA ALA A 309 7.21 19.01 24.92
C ALA A 309 6.12 18.63 25.93
N GLY A 310 6.22 17.40 26.46
CA GLY A 310 5.29 16.88 27.45
C GLY A 310 3.92 16.45 26.92
N TRP A 311 3.66 16.61 25.63
CA TRP A 311 2.41 16.16 25.00
C TRP A 311 2.57 14.79 24.33
N ASN A 312 1.65 13.84 24.59
CA ASN A 312 1.72 12.45 24.16
C ASN A 312 0.73 12.09 23.04
N GLY A 313 0.21 13.09 22.34
CA GLY A 313 -0.80 12.89 21.29
C GLY A 313 -0.23 12.64 19.88
N ILE A 314 1.10 12.56 19.73
CA ILE A 314 1.73 12.21 18.46
C ILE A 314 1.58 10.70 18.22
N GLY A 315 0.98 10.33 17.09
CA GLY A 315 0.79 8.95 16.68
C GLY A 315 1.51 8.65 15.35
N PHE A 316 1.89 7.39 15.19
CA PHE A 316 2.56 6.87 14.01
C PHE A 316 2.09 5.45 13.70
N VAL A 317 1.97 5.13 12.43
CA VAL A 317 1.51 3.83 11.96
C VAL A 317 2.67 2.99 11.46
N ILE A 318 2.73 1.73 11.88
CA ILE A 318 3.72 0.74 11.46
C ILE A 318 3.04 -0.43 10.76
N GLN A 319 3.71 -1.02 9.77
CA GLN A 319 3.15 -2.03 8.89
C GLN A 319 3.86 -3.36 9.08
N ALA A 320 3.20 -4.32 9.73
CA ALA A 320 3.79 -5.62 10.07
C ALA A 320 4.14 -6.49 8.86
N TYR A 321 3.53 -6.24 7.68
CA TYR A 321 3.90 -6.96 6.46
C TYR A 321 5.28 -6.58 5.92
N GLN A 322 5.88 -5.47 6.40
CA GLN A 322 7.26 -5.09 6.07
C GLN A 322 8.27 -5.85 6.91
N LYS A 323 9.31 -6.33 6.27
CA LYS A 323 10.43 -7.02 6.93
C LYS A 323 11.19 -6.14 7.93
N ARG A 324 11.07 -4.82 7.77
CA ARG A 324 11.67 -3.80 8.66
C ARG A 324 10.89 -3.55 9.95
N CYS A 325 9.62 -3.97 10.04
CA CYS A 325 8.72 -3.52 11.10
C CYS A 325 9.23 -3.74 12.53
N PRO A 326 9.79 -4.91 12.91
CA PRO A 326 10.33 -5.10 14.25
C PRO A 326 11.45 -4.15 14.62
N LEU A 327 12.30 -3.80 13.65
CA LEU A 327 13.41 -2.86 13.83
C LEU A 327 12.90 -1.41 13.90
N VAL A 328 11.83 -1.08 13.20
CA VAL A 328 11.15 0.21 13.33
C VAL A 328 10.64 0.39 14.76
N ILE A 329 10.09 -0.66 15.38
CA ILE A 329 9.65 -0.60 16.78
C ILE A 329 10.83 -0.29 17.72
N ASP A 330 11.98 -0.96 17.54
CA ASP A 330 13.17 -0.67 18.34
C ASP A 330 13.60 0.81 18.22
N TYR A 331 13.57 1.33 17.00
CA TYR A 331 13.82 2.76 16.76
C TYR A 331 12.79 3.68 17.43
N LEU A 332 11.51 3.33 17.38
CA LEU A 332 10.45 4.14 18.00
C LEU A 332 10.54 4.12 19.53
N ILE A 333 10.94 3.01 20.14
CA ILE A 333 11.20 2.90 21.59
C ILE A 333 12.37 3.82 21.98
N ASP A 334 13.45 3.80 21.21
CA ASP A 334 14.58 4.70 21.41
C ASP A 334 14.16 6.16 21.23
N LEU A 335 13.40 6.49 20.19
CA LEU A 335 12.90 7.84 19.94
C LEU A 335 12.01 8.34 21.07
N ALA A 336 11.08 7.52 21.56
CA ALA A 336 10.21 7.84 22.69
C ALA A 336 11.03 8.14 23.95
N THR A 337 12.07 7.35 24.21
CA THR A 337 13.00 7.53 25.33
C THR A 337 13.77 8.85 25.21
N ARG A 338 14.42 9.07 24.07
CA ARG A 338 15.24 10.29 23.84
C ARG A 338 14.40 11.58 23.85
N SER A 339 13.20 11.53 23.33
CA SER A 339 12.29 12.68 23.26
C SER A 339 11.42 12.85 24.52
N ARG A 340 11.54 11.93 25.49
CA ARG A 340 10.80 11.94 26.77
C ARG A 340 9.28 12.05 26.57
N ARG A 341 8.74 11.20 25.67
CA ARG A 341 7.30 11.16 25.41
C ARG A 341 6.80 9.74 25.26
N ARG A 342 5.51 9.56 25.41
CA ARG A 342 4.81 8.35 25.05
C ARG A 342 4.25 8.50 23.65
N LEU A 343 4.56 7.57 22.74
CA LEU A 343 4.06 7.61 21.37
C LEU A 343 2.83 6.71 21.21
N MET A 344 1.85 7.17 20.45
CA MET A 344 0.70 6.37 20.03
C MET A 344 1.10 5.59 18.77
N ILE A 345 1.23 4.28 18.86
CA ILE A 345 1.68 3.45 17.74
C ILE A 345 0.56 2.52 17.29
N ARG A 346 0.13 2.69 16.04
CA ARG A 346 -0.85 1.82 15.39
C ARG A 346 -0.15 0.76 14.55
N PRO A 347 -0.01 -0.49 15.03
CA PRO A 347 0.39 -1.57 14.16
C PRO A 347 -0.78 -1.96 13.25
N VAL A 348 -0.51 -2.03 11.96
CA VAL A 348 -1.40 -2.58 10.94
C VAL A 348 -0.71 -3.73 10.23
N LYS A 349 -1.45 -4.58 9.53
CA LYS A 349 -0.82 -5.62 8.69
C LYS A 349 -0.20 -5.00 7.45
N GLY A 350 -0.92 -4.14 6.75
CA GLY A 350 -0.47 -3.38 5.58
C GLY A 350 -1.54 -3.36 4.50
N ALA A 351 -1.67 -2.23 3.80
CA ALA A 351 -2.75 -1.99 2.85
C ALA A 351 -2.31 -1.86 1.38
N TYR A 352 -1.01 -1.98 1.10
CA TYR A 352 -0.42 -1.74 -0.22
C TYR A 352 0.24 -2.99 -0.81
N TRP A 353 -0.12 -4.20 -0.34
CA TRP A 353 0.59 -5.43 -0.66
C TRP A 353 0.72 -5.67 -2.17
N ASP A 354 -0.39 -5.56 -2.91
CA ASP A 354 -0.42 -5.78 -4.36
C ASP A 354 0.48 -4.78 -5.10
N SER A 355 0.42 -3.51 -4.70
CA SER A 355 1.23 -2.43 -5.28
C SER A 355 2.72 -2.63 -5.00
N GLU A 356 3.09 -3.05 -3.79
CA GLU A 356 4.48 -3.29 -3.40
C GLU A 356 5.09 -4.47 -4.16
N ILE A 357 4.35 -5.56 -4.31
CA ILE A 357 4.78 -6.71 -5.12
C ILE A 357 4.96 -6.28 -6.58
N LYS A 358 3.94 -5.65 -7.17
CA LYS A 358 3.95 -5.23 -8.58
C LYS A 358 5.06 -4.24 -8.88
N ARG A 359 5.22 -3.24 -8.03
CA ARG A 359 6.26 -2.22 -8.18
C ARG A 359 7.66 -2.82 -8.15
N ALA A 360 7.96 -3.70 -7.18
CA ALA A 360 9.25 -4.36 -7.11
C ALA A 360 9.55 -5.18 -8.38
N GLN A 361 8.54 -5.85 -8.95
CA GLN A 361 8.66 -6.59 -10.19
C GLN A 361 8.92 -5.66 -11.40
N MET A 362 8.17 -4.57 -11.51
CA MET A 362 8.31 -3.61 -12.62
C MET A 362 9.65 -2.88 -12.59
N ASP A 363 10.09 -2.49 -11.39
CA ASP A 363 11.33 -1.74 -11.19
C ASP A 363 12.57 -2.65 -11.12
N GLY A 364 12.40 -3.98 -11.22
CA GLY A 364 13.50 -4.94 -11.17
C GLY A 364 14.31 -4.89 -9.88
N LEU A 365 13.66 -4.69 -8.74
CA LEU A 365 14.33 -4.56 -7.45
C LEU A 365 14.83 -5.91 -6.93
N GLU A 366 15.75 -5.90 -5.96
CA GLU A 366 16.42 -7.10 -5.43
C GLU A 366 15.45 -8.12 -4.81
N GLY A 367 14.31 -7.67 -4.33
CA GLY A 367 13.30 -8.48 -3.66
C GLY A 367 12.13 -7.61 -3.23
N TYR A 368 11.29 -8.17 -2.37
CA TYR A 368 10.09 -7.49 -1.89
C TYR A 368 10.30 -6.87 -0.51
N PRO A 369 9.80 -5.65 -0.26
CA PRO A 369 9.83 -5.05 1.07
C PRO A 369 8.85 -5.72 2.03
N VAL A 370 7.89 -6.46 1.50
CA VAL A 370 6.79 -7.13 2.20
C VAL A 370 6.89 -8.64 2.09
N TYR A 371 6.27 -9.36 3.02
CA TYR A 371 6.17 -10.80 2.94
C TYR A 371 5.28 -11.23 1.78
N THR A 372 5.64 -12.30 1.10
CA THR A 372 4.86 -12.84 -0.01
C THR A 372 3.70 -13.73 0.45
N ARG A 373 3.72 -14.20 1.70
CA ARG A 373 2.65 -15.01 2.31
C ARG A 373 2.01 -14.28 3.48
N LYS A 374 0.69 -14.26 3.50
CA LYS A 374 -0.07 -13.58 4.55
C LYS A 374 0.22 -14.12 5.95
N VAL A 375 0.42 -15.43 6.09
CA VAL A 375 0.73 -16.05 7.39
C VAL A 375 2.01 -15.50 8.02
N TYR A 376 3.00 -15.10 7.21
CA TYR A 376 4.22 -14.45 7.71
C TYR A 376 3.94 -13.05 8.25
N THR A 377 3.04 -12.33 7.62
CA THR A 377 2.55 -11.04 8.15
C THR A 377 1.85 -11.24 9.50
N ASP A 378 1.04 -12.29 9.64
CA ASP A 378 0.33 -12.59 10.89
C ASP A 378 1.32 -12.92 12.02
N VAL A 379 2.37 -13.69 11.74
CA VAL A 379 3.48 -13.95 12.68
C VAL A 379 4.21 -12.66 13.05
N SER A 380 4.57 -11.86 12.07
CA SER A 380 5.23 -10.55 12.29
C SER A 380 4.39 -9.63 13.16
N TYR A 381 3.08 -9.59 12.93
CA TYR A 381 2.17 -8.77 13.73
C TYR A 381 2.16 -9.17 15.21
N LEU A 382 2.13 -10.47 15.52
CA LEU A 382 2.20 -10.96 16.90
C LEU A 382 3.53 -10.65 17.57
N ALA A 383 4.65 -10.83 16.86
CA ALA A 383 5.96 -10.45 17.36
C ALA A 383 6.04 -8.95 17.67
N CYS A 384 5.52 -8.12 16.78
CA CYS A 384 5.43 -6.67 16.98
C CYS A 384 4.52 -6.30 18.15
N ALA A 385 3.37 -6.97 18.29
CA ALA A 385 2.44 -6.73 19.40
C ALA A 385 3.09 -7.00 20.76
N LYS A 386 3.85 -8.09 20.89
CA LYS A 386 4.62 -8.39 22.12
C LYS A 386 5.61 -7.30 22.45
N LYS A 387 6.37 -6.82 21.45
CA LYS A 387 7.34 -5.72 21.65
C LYS A 387 6.68 -4.44 22.12
N LEU A 388 5.54 -4.08 21.54
CA LEU A 388 4.79 -2.87 21.90
C LEU A 388 4.20 -2.96 23.30
N LEU A 389 3.64 -4.10 23.68
CA LEU A 389 3.08 -4.33 25.03
C LEU A 389 4.14 -4.35 26.14
N ALA A 390 5.39 -4.66 25.80
CA ALA A 390 6.49 -4.75 26.78
C ALA A 390 6.97 -3.38 27.30
N VAL A 391 6.57 -2.26 26.68
CA VAL A 391 7.05 -0.89 27.00
C VAL A 391 5.91 0.08 27.23
N PRO A 392 5.00 -0.16 28.20
CA PRO A 392 3.78 0.61 28.38
C PRO A 392 4.02 2.10 28.71
N ASN A 393 5.16 2.43 29.28
CA ASN A 393 5.50 3.83 29.61
C ASN A 393 5.97 4.64 28.38
N LEU A 394 6.39 3.98 27.32
CA LEU A 394 6.94 4.61 26.11
C LEU A 394 5.97 4.56 24.93
N ILE A 395 5.16 3.53 24.86
CA ILE A 395 4.24 3.29 23.75
C ILE A 395 2.82 3.07 24.26
N TYR A 396 1.87 3.71 23.62
CA TYR A 396 0.46 3.41 23.67
C TYR A 396 0.07 2.65 22.40
N PRO A 397 -0.05 1.31 22.44
CA PRO A 397 -0.40 0.52 21.27
C PRO A 397 -1.86 0.71 20.87
N GLN A 398 -2.09 0.84 19.54
CA GLN A 398 -3.41 0.94 18.93
C GLN A 398 -3.55 -0.20 17.90
N PHE A 399 -3.86 -1.41 18.38
CA PHE A 399 -3.84 -2.64 17.58
C PHE A 399 -4.95 -2.68 16.56
N ALA A 400 -4.65 -2.37 15.30
CA ALA A 400 -5.59 -2.43 14.19
C ALA A 400 -5.62 -3.84 13.59
N THR A 401 -6.76 -4.51 13.69
CA THR A 401 -6.97 -5.85 13.13
C THR A 401 -8.45 -6.19 13.02
N HIS A 402 -8.80 -6.98 11.99
CA HIS A 402 -10.13 -7.59 11.83
C HIS A 402 -10.11 -9.10 12.05
N ASN A 403 -8.99 -9.65 12.51
CA ASN A 403 -8.76 -11.08 12.69
C ASN A 403 -9.03 -11.48 14.15
N ALA A 404 -9.97 -12.40 14.39
CA ALA A 404 -10.36 -12.82 15.73
C ALA A 404 -9.20 -13.48 16.51
N HIS A 405 -8.35 -14.27 15.89
CA HIS A 405 -7.18 -14.86 16.56
C HIS A 405 -6.18 -13.79 16.99
N THR A 406 -5.86 -12.86 16.11
CA THR A 406 -4.94 -11.75 16.41
C THR A 406 -5.47 -10.93 17.61
N LEU A 407 -6.75 -10.59 17.60
CA LEU A 407 -7.40 -9.89 18.70
C LEU A 407 -7.30 -10.69 20.01
N ALA A 408 -7.66 -11.97 19.98
CA ALA A 408 -7.64 -12.84 21.14
C ALA A 408 -6.21 -13.04 21.70
N ALA A 409 -5.23 -13.21 20.83
CA ALA A 409 -3.82 -13.33 21.21
C ALA A 409 -3.33 -12.07 21.94
N ILE A 410 -3.64 -10.89 21.41
CA ILE A 410 -3.27 -9.61 22.05
C ILE A 410 -3.97 -9.44 23.38
N TYR A 411 -5.27 -9.74 23.44
CA TYR A 411 -6.04 -9.68 24.69
C TYR A 411 -5.41 -10.54 25.80
N GLN A 412 -5.00 -11.77 25.47
CA GLN A 412 -4.37 -12.68 26.42
C GLN A 412 -2.93 -12.25 26.76
N LEU A 413 -2.15 -11.78 25.78
CA LEU A 413 -0.78 -11.29 26.00
C LEU A 413 -0.74 -10.06 26.92
N ALA A 414 -1.72 -9.15 26.78
CA ALA A 414 -1.82 -7.97 27.61
C ALA A 414 -2.17 -8.29 29.07
N GLY A 415 -2.71 -9.49 29.33
CA GLY A 415 -3.04 -9.97 30.66
C GLY A 415 -4.37 -9.42 31.19
N GLN A 416 -4.74 -9.87 32.39
CA GLN A 416 -6.00 -9.53 33.03
C GLN A 416 -5.98 -8.19 33.77
N ASN A 417 -4.79 -7.67 34.07
CA ASN A 417 -4.62 -6.42 34.82
C ASN A 417 -4.69 -5.20 33.88
N TYR A 418 -5.75 -5.14 33.08
CA TYR A 418 -5.98 -4.00 32.20
C TYR A 418 -6.29 -2.73 33.00
N TYR A 419 -5.71 -1.63 32.56
CA TYR A 419 -6.03 -0.29 33.06
C TYR A 419 -6.31 0.68 31.90
N PRO A 420 -7.21 1.66 32.06
CA PRO A 420 -7.47 2.67 31.04
C PRO A 420 -6.18 3.38 30.62
N GLY A 421 -5.95 3.47 29.32
CA GLY A 421 -4.70 4.05 28.78
C GLY A 421 -3.55 3.06 28.61
N GLN A 422 -3.75 1.75 28.82
CA GLN A 422 -2.73 0.73 28.52
C GLN A 422 -2.59 0.51 27.01
N TYR A 423 -3.68 0.22 26.32
CA TYR A 423 -3.77 0.02 24.87
C TYR A 423 -5.21 0.11 24.40
N GLU A 424 -5.38 0.15 23.10
CA GLU A 424 -6.69 0.04 22.46
C GLU A 424 -6.62 -0.87 21.23
N PHE A 425 -7.77 -1.40 20.81
CA PHE A 425 -7.96 -1.96 19.49
C PHE A 425 -8.41 -0.90 18.51
N GLN A 426 -8.23 -1.18 17.22
CA GLN A 426 -8.76 -0.36 16.14
C GLN A 426 -9.37 -1.22 15.03
N CYS A 427 -10.37 -0.68 14.35
CA CYS A 427 -10.97 -1.29 13.17
C CYS A 427 -11.35 -0.23 12.15
N LEU A 428 -11.60 -0.68 10.94
CA LEU A 428 -12.08 0.17 9.85
C LEU A 428 -13.61 0.30 9.92
N HIS A 429 -14.12 1.50 9.70
CA HIS A 429 -15.53 1.76 9.53
C HIS A 429 -16.13 0.88 8.42
N GLY A 430 -17.29 0.30 8.71
CA GLY A 430 -18.00 -0.58 7.78
C GLY A 430 -17.49 -2.02 7.69
N MET A 431 -16.43 -2.36 8.44
CA MET A 431 -15.82 -3.70 8.41
C MET A 431 -15.69 -4.37 9.77
N GLY A 432 -15.27 -3.63 10.79
CA GLY A 432 -14.85 -4.21 12.06
C GLY A 432 -15.89 -4.18 13.17
N GLU A 433 -16.92 -3.37 13.05
CA GLU A 433 -17.88 -3.14 14.10
C GLU A 433 -18.53 -4.44 14.62
N PRO A 434 -18.96 -5.39 13.78
CA PRO A 434 -19.59 -6.63 14.28
C PRO A 434 -18.68 -7.46 15.19
N LEU A 435 -17.38 -7.53 14.88
CA LEU A 435 -16.40 -8.21 15.73
C LEU A 435 -16.21 -7.44 17.04
N TYR A 436 -16.03 -6.13 16.96
CA TYR A 436 -15.69 -5.30 18.12
C TYR A 436 -16.89 -4.93 19.01
N GLU A 437 -18.12 -5.09 18.55
CA GLU A 437 -19.30 -5.04 19.41
C GLU A 437 -19.30 -6.14 20.49
N GLN A 438 -18.53 -7.23 20.28
CA GLN A 438 -18.28 -8.26 21.29
C GLN A 438 -17.17 -7.87 22.29
N VAL A 439 -16.37 -6.88 21.96
CA VAL A 439 -15.16 -6.48 22.71
C VAL A 439 -15.40 -5.24 23.56
N THR A 440 -16.04 -4.23 22.95
CA THR A 440 -16.29 -2.93 23.58
C THR A 440 -17.55 -2.98 24.43
N GLY A 441 -17.45 -2.56 25.67
CA GLY A 441 -18.57 -2.56 26.62
C GLY A 441 -18.26 -3.34 27.91
N LYS A 442 -19.24 -3.43 28.80
CA LYS A 442 -19.05 -3.99 30.14
C LYS A 442 -18.94 -5.51 30.13
N VAL A 443 -18.10 -6.06 31.01
CA VAL A 443 -17.99 -7.51 31.22
C VAL A 443 -19.33 -8.12 31.65
N ALA A 444 -20.13 -7.39 32.45
CA ALA A 444 -21.48 -7.83 32.86
C ALA A 444 -22.42 -8.08 31.66
N ASP A 445 -22.18 -7.41 30.53
CA ASP A 445 -22.95 -7.57 29.29
C ASP A 445 -22.32 -8.62 28.34
N GLY A 446 -21.39 -9.43 28.85
CA GLY A 446 -20.68 -10.45 28.07
C GLY A 446 -19.63 -9.90 27.10
N LYS A 447 -19.15 -8.67 27.31
CA LYS A 447 -18.10 -8.00 26.53
C LYS A 447 -16.74 -8.15 27.21
N LEU A 448 -15.68 -7.76 26.51
CA LEU A 448 -14.31 -7.88 27.02
C LEU A 448 -13.80 -6.63 27.75
N ASN A 449 -14.58 -5.55 27.76
CA ASN A 449 -14.20 -4.26 28.34
C ASN A 449 -12.84 -3.73 27.84
N ARG A 450 -12.68 -3.73 26.52
CA ARG A 450 -11.51 -3.12 25.86
C ARG A 450 -11.98 -2.07 24.88
N PRO A 451 -11.32 -0.91 24.81
CA PRO A 451 -11.70 0.13 23.87
C PRO A 451 -11.36 -0.27 22.44
N CYS A 452 -12.22 0.12 21.52
CA CYS A 452 -11.97 0.04 20.09
C CYS A 452 -12.18 1.41 19.45
N ARG A 453 -11.18 1.87 18.68
CA ARG A 453 -11.24 3.10 17.91
C ARG A 453 -11.55 2.77 16.45
N ILE A 454 -12.57 3.38 15.90
CA ILE A 454 -12.96 3.22 14.51
C ILE A 454 -12.18 4.22 13.67
N TYR A 455 -11.47 3.71 12.66
CA TYR A 455 -10.88 4.52 11.60
C TYR A 455 -12.00 4.91 10.64
N ALA A 456 -12.32 6.20 10.60
CA ALA A 456 -13.53 6.72 9.98
C ALA A 456 -13.22 7.65 8.81
N PRO A 457 -13.28 7.15 7.56
CA PRO A 457 -13.10 7.98 6.37
C PRO A 457 -14.23 9.00 6.22
N VAL A 458 -13.85 10.22 5.84
CA VAL A 458 -14.75 11.36 5.63
C VAL A 458 -14.48 11.98 4.28
N GLY A 459 -15.48 12.07 3.43
CA GLY A 459 -15.36 12.68 2.12
C GLY A 459 -16.41 12.19 1.14
N THR A 460 -16.39 12.78 -0.05
CA THR A 460 -17.30 12.44 -1.15
C THR A 460 -16.79 11.23 -1.93
N HIS A 461 -17.64 10.66 -2.76
CA HIS A 461 -17.27 9.56 -3.64
C HIS A 461 -16.09 9.89 -4.58
N GLU A 462 -15.86 11.14 -4.90
CA GLU A 462 -14.77 11.60 -5.77
C GLU A 462 -13.38 11.40 -5.12
N THR A 463 -13.30 11.52 -3.80
CA THR A 463 -12.04 11.35 -3.04
C THR A 463 -11.85 9.95 -2.50
N LEU A 464 -12.85 9.07 -2.65
CA LEU A 464 -12.90 7.74 -2.05
C LEU A 464 -12.09 6.68 -2.80
N LEU A 465 -11.75 6.89 -4.08
CA LEU A 465 -11.29 5.84 -4.98
C LEU A 465 -10.10 5.03 -4.43
N ALA A 466 -9.02 5.70 -4.06
CA ALA A 466 -7.81 5.01 -3.60
C ALA A 466 -8.06 4.19 -2.33
N TYR A 467 -8.87 4.73 -1.42
CA TYR A 467 -9.30 4.05 -0.21
C TYR A 467 -10.18 2.82 -0.52
N LEU A 468 -11.18 3.01 -1.39
CA LEU A 468 -12.14 1.96 -1.76
C LEU A 468 -11.46 0.77 -2.43
N VAL A 469 -10.57 1.02 -3.39
CA VAL A 469 -9.83 -0.05 -4.09
C VAL A 469 -9.06 -0.92 -3.10
N ARG A 470 -8.34 -0.31 -2.15
CA ARG A 470 -7.62 -1.08 -1.12
C ARG A 470 -8.56 -1.90 -0.23
N ARG A 471 -9.74 -1.37 0.12
CA ARG A 471 -10.74 -2.11 0.92
C ARG A 471 -11.32 -3.28 0.15
N LEU A 472 -11.61 -3.08 -1.12
CA LEU A 472 -12.14 -4.15 -1.98
C LEU A 472 -11.11 -5.26 -2.20
N LEU A 473 -9.83 -4.93 -2.41
CA LEU A 473 -8.75 -5.90 -2.50
C LEU A 473 -8.55 -6.67 -1.19
N GLU A 474 -8.59 -5.99 -0.05
CA GLU A 474 -8.49 -6.62 1.27
C GLU A 474 -9.66 -7.57 1.55
N ASN A 475 -10.89 -7.14 1.31
CA ASN A 475 -12.08 -7.95 1.55
C ASN A 475 -12.24 -9.09 0.55
N GLY A 476 -11.82 -8.89 -0.71
CA GLY A 476 -11.89 -9.89 -1.75
C GLY A 476 -10.77 -10.93 -1.71
N ALA A 477 -9.72 -10.72 -0.90
CA ALA A 477 -8.63 -11.67 -0.80
C ALA A 477 -9.09 -12.97 -0.13
N ASN A 478 -8.92 -14.11 -0.80
CA ASN A 478 -9.31 -15.43 -0.30
C ASN A 478 -8.65 -15.81 1.04
N THR A 479 -7.58 -15.14 1.42
CA THR A 479 -6.84 -15.37 2.66
C THR A 479 -7.26 -14.42 3.78
N SER A 480 -8.11 -13.42 3.52
CA SER A 480 -8.53 -12.47 4.56
C SER A 480 -9.51 -13.15 5.53
N PHE A 481 -9.42 -12.78 6.83
CA PHE A 481 -10.34 -13.28 7.84
C PHE A 481 -11.79 -12.88 7.51
N VAL A 482 -11.99 -11.65 7.07
CA VAL A 482 -13.32 -11.11 6.73
C VAL A 482 -13.97 -11.91 5.59
N ASN A 483 -13.19 -12.34 4.58
CA ASN A 483 -13.69 -13.19 3.52
C ASN A 483 -13.97 -14.63 4.02
N ARG A 484 -13.01 -15.21 4.73
CA ARG A 484 -13.06 -16.62 5.18
C ARG A 484 -14.13 -16.88 6.25
N ILE A 485 -14.50 -15.89 7.07
CA ILE A 485 -15.55 -16.05 8.09
C ILE A 485 -16.92 -16.34 7.46
N ALA A 486 -17.16 -15.81 6.27
CA ALA A 486 -18.40 -16.01 5.54
C ALA A 486 -18.50 -17.42 4.90
N ASP A 487 -17.39 -18.09 4.70
CA ASP A 487 -17.34 -19.46 4.17
C ASP A 487 -17.72 -20.46 5.26
N THR A 488 -18.98 -20.92 5.24
CA THR A 488 -19.50 -21.89 6.20
C THR A 488 -18.91 -23.29 6.05
N SER A 489 -18.27 -23.60 4.93
CA SER A 489 -17.59 -24.88 4.72
C SER A 489 -16.25 -24.97 5.43
N LEU A 490 -15.65 -23.84 5.79
CA LEU A 490 -14.40 -23.76 6.51
C LEU A 490 -14.61 -23.99 8.02
N PRO A 491 -13.94 -24.99 8.64
CA PRO A 491 -14.00 -25.19 10.08
C PRO A 491 -13.49 -23.97 10.85
N LEU A 492 -14.17 -23.62 11.95
CA LEU A 492 -13.75 -22.48 12.79
C LEU A 492 -12.35 -22.66 13.37
N ASP A 493 -11.96 -23.86 13.76
CA ASP A 493 -10.61 -24.14 14.27
C ASP A 493 -9.51 -23.80 13.25
N GLU A 494 -9.78 -24.05 11.97
CA GLU A 494 -8.86 -23.69 10.90
C GLU A 494 -8.82 -22.17 10.66
N LEU A 495 -9.97 -21.53 10.77
CA LEU A 495 -10.08 -20.07 10.61
C LEU A 495 -9.31 -19.31 11.70
N VAL A 496 -9.31 -19.81 12.94
CA VAL A 496 -8.65 -19.19 14.10
C VAL A 496 -7.34 -19.86 14.48
N ALA A 497 -6.71 -20.61 13.57
CA ALA A 497 -5.44 -21.26 13.82
C ALA A 497 -4.33 -20.28 14.20
N ASP A 498 -3.45 -20.71 15.10
CA ASP A 498 -2.26 -19.94 15.46
C ASP A 498 -1.30 -19.83 14.26
N PRO A 499 -0.92 -18.61 13.84
CA PRO A 499 -0.06 -18.42 12.69
C PRO A 499 1.36 -19.02 12.86
N VAL A 500 1.90 -19.08 14.08
CA VAL A 500 3.20 -19.72 14.35
C VAL A 500 3.11 -21.21 14.04
N THR A 501 2.10 -21.88 14.55
CA THR A 501 1.83 -23.31 14.28
C THR A 501 1.61 -23.55 12.78
N ALA A 502 0.90 -22.65 12.10
CA ALA A 502 0.66 -22.74 10.67
C ALA A 502 1.97 -22.64 9.86
N VAL A 503 2.88 -21.75 10.24
CA VAL A 503 4.19 -21.61 9.59
C VAL A 503 5.06 -22.83 9.87
N GLU A 504 5.06 -23.38 11.08
CA GLU A 504 5.81 -24.59 11.43
C GLU A 504 5.33 -25.81 10.62
N LYS A 505 4.01 -25.97 10.48
CA LYS A 505 3.42 -27.02 9.66
C LYS A 505 3.82 -26.86 8.19
N LEU A 506 3.79 -25.61 7.68
CA LEU A 506 4.23 -25.30 6.33
C LEU A 506 5.70 -25.63 6.12
N ALA A 507 6.55 -25.28 7.09
CA ALA A 507 7.98 -25.59 7.06
C ALA A 507 8.27 -27.10 7.05
N GLN A 508 7.49 -27.89 7.78
CA GLN A 508 7.57 -29.36 7.73
C GLN A 508 7.22 -29.91 6.36
N GLN A 509 6.20 -29.35 5.70
CA GLN A 509 5.76 -29.78 4.37
C GLN A 509 6.74 -29.39 3.26
N GLU A 510 7.36 -28.23 3.38
CA GLU A 510 8.25 -27.66 2.35
C GLU A 510 9.74 -27.89 2.64
N GLY A 511 10.08 -28.42 3.81
CA GLY A 511 11.46 -28.73 4.23
C GLY A 511 12.27 -27.55 4.73
N GLN A 512 11.73 -26.31 4.71
CA GLN A 512 12.42 -25.10 5.17
C GLN A 512 11.43 -24.07 5.67
N THR A 513 11.82 -23.34 6.73
CA THR A 513 11.06 -22.21 7.27
C THR A 513 11.21 -20.96 6.40
N GLY A 514 10.11 -20.25 6.20
CA GLY A 514 10.13 -18.92 5.58
C GLY A 514 10.31 -18.91 4.07
N LEU A 515 10.02 -20.00 3.39
CA LEU A 515 10.03 -20.01 1.92
C LEU A 515 9.00 -19.01 1.36
N PRO A 516 9.36 -18.25 0.32
CA PRO A 516 8.45 -17.35 -0.34
C PRO A 516 7.28 -18.09 -0.99
N HIS A 517 6.25 -17.35 -1.39
CA HIS A 517 5.10 -17.92 -2.08
C HIS A 517 5.51 -18.49 -3.45
N PRO A 518 5.21 -19.76 -3.77
CA PRO A 518 5.76 -20.44 -4.94
C PRO A 518 5.32 -19.84 -6.28
N LYS A 519 4.21 -19.08 -6.29
CA LYS A 519 3.69 -18.41 -7.49
C LYS A 519 4.13 -16.95 -7.61
N ILE A 520 4.96 -16.47 -6.68
CA ILE A 520 5.49 -15.10 -6.70
C ILE A 520 7.01 -15.22 -6.81
N PRO A 521 7.56 -15.25 -8.04
CA PRO A 521 9.00 -15.29 -8.24
C PRO A 521 9.66 -14.01 -7.73
N LEU A 522 10.95 -14.04 -7.46
CA LEU A 522 11.69 -12.81 -7.24
C LEU A 522 11.62 -11.90 -8.47
N PRO A 523 11.73 -10.58 -8.30
CA PRO A 523 11.65 -9.65 -9.43
C PRO A 523 12.60 -10.00 -10.58
N ARG A 524 13.81 -10.48 -10.27
CA ARG A 524 14.77 -10.94 -11.27
C ARG A 524 14.24 -12.11 -12.11
N ASP A 525 13.54 -13.04 -11.49
CA ASP A 525 13.10 -14.31 -12.09
C ASP A 525 11.71 -14.21 -12.72
N LEU A 526 11.18 -12.99 -12.90
CA LEU A 526 9.81 -12.73 -13.34
C LEU A 526 9.43 -13.44 -14.65
N TYR A 527 10.38 -13.57 -15.56
CA TYR A 527 10.16 -14.18 -16.89
C TYR A 527 10.52 -15.67 -16.96
N GLY A 528 10.87 -16.28 -15.81
CA GLY A 528 11.24 -17.69 -15.73
C GLY A 528 12.64 -17.99 -16.27
N HIS A 529 12.87 -19.27 -16.59
CA HIS A 529 14.19 -19.70 -17.06
C HIS A 529 14.54 -19.12 -18.43
N GLY A 530 15.75 -18.63 -18.56
CA GLY A 530 16.33 -18.16 -19.81
C GLY A 530 16.24 -16.65 -20.08
N ARG A 531 15.54 -15.89 -19.24
CA ARG A 531 15.49 -14.44 -19.32
C ARG A 531 15.38 -13.80 -17.94
N ASP A 532 16.41 -13.11 -17.51
CA ASP A 532 16.37 -12.29 -16.31
C ASP A 532 15.58 -10.99 -16.57
N ASN A 533 14.88 -10.51 -15.57
CA ASN A 533 14.32 -9.15 -15.59
C ASN A 533 15.44 -8.14 -15.41
N SER A 534 15.29 -6.96 -16.01
CA SER A 534 16.26 -5.86 -15.85
C SER A 534 16.38 -5.45 -14.38
N ALA A 535 17.62 -5.29 -13.91
CA ALA A 535 17.88 -4.78 -12.57
C ALA A 535 17.65 -3.27 -12.50
N GLY A 536 16.91 -2.81 -11.49
CA GLY A 536 16.71 -1.40 -11.19
C GLY A 536 17.41 -0.96 -9.91
N LEU A 537 17.35 0.33 -9.63
CA LEU A 537 17.91 0.94 -8.42
C LEU A 537 16.80 1.49 -7.54
N ASP A 538 16.81 1.13 -6.27
CA ASP A 538 15.92 1.72 -5.28
C ASP A 538 16.49 3.02 -4.71
N LEU A 539 15.99 4.15 -5.19
CA LEU A 539 16.40 5.48 -4.74
C LEU A 539 15.87 5.85 -3.35
N ALA A 540 15.00 5.05 -2.77
CA ALA A 540 14.55 5.21 -1.38
C ALA A 540 15.40 4.42 -0.38
N ASN A 541 16.28 3.54 -0.85
CA ASN A 541 17.22 2.79 -0.03
C ASN A 541 18.49 3.64 0.20
N GLU A 542 18.74 4.05 1.44
CA GLU A 542 19.85 4.93 1.80
C GLU A 542 21.22 4.37 1.41
N HIS A 543 21.43 3.05 1.53
CA HIS A 543 22.70 2.43 1.15
C HIS A 543 22.90 2.44 -0.36
N ARG A 544 21.84 2.18 -1.14
CA ARG A 544 21.88 2.24 -2.60
C ARG A 544 22.06 3.68 -3.10
N LEU A 545 21.35 4.61 -2.48
CA LEU A 545 21.45 6.03 -2.81
C LEU A 545 22.87 6.57 -2.54
N ALA A 546 23.48 6.19 -1.41
CA ALA A 546 24.85 6.58 -1.08
C ALA A 546 25.86 6.03 -2.10
N SER A 547 25.72 4.75 -2.48
CA SER A 547 26.57 4.13 -3.52
C SER A 547 26.42 4.85 -4.86
N LEU A 548 25.20 5.10 -5.31
CA LEU A 548 24.92 5.81 -6.54
C LEU A 548 25.50 7.24 -6.52
N SER A 549 25.29 7.98 -5.42
CA SER A 549 25.82 9.33 -5.25
C SER A 549 27.34 9.37 -5.39
N SER A 550 28.05 8.44 -4.75
CA SER A 550 29.50 8.32 -4.88
C SER A 550 29.94 8.02 -6.32
N ALA A 551 29.25 7.12 -7.00
CA ALA A 551 29.55 6.77 -8.38
C ALA A 551 29.31 7.94 -9.34
N LEU A 552 28.23 8.69 -9.15
CA LEU A 552 27.90 9.88 -9.94
C LEU A 552 28.94 10.99 -9.75
N LEU A 553 29.38 11.25 -8.53
CA LEU A 553 30.43 12.23 -8.23
C LEU A 553 31.76 11.83 -8.88
N ASN A 554 32.15 10.55 -8.80
CA ASN A 554 33.35 10.03 -9.45
C ASN A 554 33.25 10.10 -10.97
N SER A 555 32.10 9.74 -11.55
CA SER A 555 31.82 9.83 -12.98
C SER A 555 31.93 11.27 -13.51
N ALA A 556 31.53 12.26 -12.70
CA ALA A 556 31.60 13.67 -13.06
C ALA A 556 33.05 14.19 -13.24
N LEU A 557 34.01 13.52 -12.62
CA LEU A 557 35.44 13.85 -12.77
C LEU A 557 36.06 13.28 -14.05
N GLN A 558 35.43 12.30 -14.68
CA GLN A 558 35.90 11.68 -15.91
C GLN A 558 35.54 12.55 -17.13
N LYS A 559 36.49 12.71 -18.02
CA LYS A 559 36.26 13.33 -19.32
C LYS A 559 36.14 12.24 -20.38
N TRP A 560 34.96 12.14 -20.94
CA TRP A 560 34.62 11.13 -21.92
C TRP A 560 35.11 11.57 -23.32
N GLN A 561 35.51 10.59 -24.12
CA GLN A 561 35.82 10.81 -25.52
C GLN A 561 35.13 9.74 -26.36
N ALA A 562 34.51 10.19 -27.44
CA ALA A 562 33.90 9.31 -28.43
C ALA A 562 34.53 9.60 -29.82
N LEU A 563 35.00 8.55 -30.43
CA LEU A 563 35.61 8.57 -31.78
C LEU A 563 34.91 7.52 -32.63
N PRO A 564 34.92 7.65 -33.98
CA PRO A 564 34.45 6.56 -34.83
C PRO A 564 35.21 5.26 -34.53
N MET A 565 34.48 4.18 -34.33
CA MET A 565 35.04 2.85 -34.03
C MET A 565 35.27 2.09 -35.34
N LEU A 566 36.42 2.29 -35.94
CA LEU A 566 36.82 1.65 -37.19
C LEU A 566 37.92 0.61 -36.96
N GLU A 567 38.07 -0.34 -37.89
CA GLU A 567 39.11 -1.35 -37.88
C GLU A 567 40.53 -0.73 -37.94
N GLN A 568 40.67 0.34 -38.69
CA GLN A 568 41.89 1.13 -38.76
C GLN A 568 41.88 2.29 -37.77
N PRO A 569 43.02 2.66 -37.17
CA PRO A 569 43.10 3.83 -36.32
C PRO A 569 42.56 5.08 -36.98
N VAL A 570 41.70 5.78 -36.28
CA VAL A 570 41.08 7.01 -36.77
C VAL A 570 42.10 8.16 -36.72
N ALA A 571 42.23 8.92 -37.81
CA ALA A 571 43.08 10.09 -37.83
C ALA A 571 42.67 11.15 -36.82
N ALA A 572 43.62 11.89 -36.27
CA ALA A 572 43.33 13.03 -35.43
C ALA A 572 42.46 14.05 -36.18
N GLY A 573 41.47 14.60 -35.51
CA GLY A 573 40.55 15.60 -36.07
C GLY A 573 40.02 16.53 -34.97
N GLU A 574 39.23 17.51 -35.36
CA GLU A 574 38.64 18.47 -34.44
C GLU A 574 37.64 17.77 -33.53
N MET A 575 37.77 18.00 -32.22
CA MET A 575 36.90 17.47 -31.20
C MET A 575 35.87 18.53 -30.81
N SER A 576 34.60 18.15 -30.86
CA SER A 576 33.49 19.01 -30.41
C SER A 576 33.11 18.69 -28.96
N PRO A 577 32.87 19.69 -28.10
CA PRO A 577 32.45 19.45 -26.73
C PRO A 577 31.00 18.96 -26.68
N VAL A 578 30.78 17.96 -25.86
CA VAL A 578 29.42 17.50 -25.44
C VAL A 578 29.06 18.21 -24.15
N ILE A 579 28.03 19.02 -24.20
CA ILE A 579 27.66 19.93 -23.13
C ILE A 579 26.44 19.37 -22.40
N ASN A 580 26.45 19.48 -21.06
CA ASN A 580 25.29 19.16 -20.22
C ASN A 580 24.16 20.18 -20.50
N PRO A 581 22.99 19.77 -20.99
CA PRO A 581 21.89 20.69 -21.28
C PRO A 581 21.31 21.39 -20.08
N ALA A 582 21.47 20.82 -18.86
CA ALA A 582 21.01 21.42 -17.61
C ALA A 582 22.01 22.42 -17.00
N GLU A 583 23.30 22.28 -17.35
CA GLU A 583 24.40 23.13 -16.86
C GLU A 583 25.39 23.38 -18.01
N PRO A 584 25.19 24.41 -18.82
CA PRO A 584 26.02 24.64 -20.04
C PRO A 584 27.52 24.81 -19.82
N LYS A 585 27.95 25.07 -18.58
CA LYS A 585 29.37 25.13 -18.22
C LYS A 585 29.99 23.78 -17.94
N ASP A 586 29.18 22.74 -17.77
CA ASP A 586 29.62 21.38 -17.54
C ASP A 586 29.88 20.67 -18.88
N ILE A 587 31.14 20.46 -19.22
CA ILE A 587 31.56 19.70 -20.39
C ILE A 587 31.65 18.23 -19.98
N VAL A 588 30.74 17.41 -20.50
CA VAL A 588 30.67 15.96 -20.25
C VAL A 588 31.83 15.23 -20.87
N GLY A 589 32.20 15.63 -22.09
CA GLY A 589 33.29 15.02 -22.86
C GLY A 589 33.43 15.66 -24.24
N PHE A 590 34.09 14.95 -25.11
CA PHE A 590 34.35 15.41 -26.46
C PHE A 590 34.04 14.31 -27.48
N VAL A 591 33.50 14.68 -28.60
CA VAL A 591 33.17 13.78 -29.71
C VAL A 591 33.83 14.26 -30.98
N ARG A 592 34.33 13.33 -31.77
CA ARG A 592 34.74 13.58 -33.15
C ARG A 592 33.77 12.85 -34.09
N GLU A 593 33.11 13.60 -34.93
CA GLU A 593 32.20 13.07 -35.95
C GLU A 593 32.97 12.28 -37.02
N ALA A 594 32.33 11.26 -37.59
CA ALA A 594 32.90 10.51 -38.71
C ALA A 594 32.93 11.37 -40.00
N THR A 595 34.02 11.31 -40.72
CA THR A 595 34.11 11.89 -42.06
C THR A 595 33.41 11.00 -43.10
N PRO A 596 32.97 11.53 -44.26
CA PRO A 596 32.39 10.71 -45.33
C PRO A 596 33.27 9.53 -45.74
N ARG A 597 34.60 9.72 -45.79
CA ARG A 597 35.55 8.66 -46.10
C ARG A 597 35.56 7.55 -45.03
N GLU A 598 35.47 7.92 -43.77
CA GLU A 598 35.40 6.95 -42.67
C GLU A 598 34.08 6.16 -42.69
N VAL A 599 32.95 6.78 -43.09
CA VAL A 599 31.69 6.08 -43.31
C VAL A 599 31.84 5.05 -44.44
N GLU A 600 32.49 5.39 -45.57
CA GLU A 600 32.76 4.45 -46.66
C GLU A 600 33.64 3.29 -46.18
N GLN A 601 34.71 3.56 -45.42
CA GLN A 601 35.58 2.54 -44.84
C GLN A 601 34.79 1.60 -43.88
N ALA A 602 33.88 2.14 -43.08
CA ALA A 602 33.04 1.34 -42.19
C ALA A 602 32.13 0.40 -42.99
N LEU A 603 31.54 0.89 -44.09
CA LEU A 603 30.69 0.10 -44.98
C LEU A 603 31.48 -1.01 -45.66
N GLU A 604 32.67 -0.71 -46.21
CA GLU A 604 33.55 -1.69 -46.83
C GLU A 604 33.95 -2.78 -45.82
N SER A 605 34.36 -2.40 -44.62
CA SER A 605 34.71 -3.34 -43.54
C SER A 605 33.51 -4.21 -43.17
N ALA A 606 32.31 -3.64 -43.04
CA ALA A 606 31.09 -4.38 -42.75
C ALA A 606 30.76 -5.41 -43.85
N VAL A 607 30.85 -5.03 -45.11
CA VAL A 607 30.62 -5.92 -46.27
C VAL A 607 31.62 -7.05 -46.28
N ASN A 608 32.92 -6.75 -46.08
CA ASN A 608 33.98 -7.76 -46.06
C ASN A 608 33.84 -8.76 -44.93
N ASN A 609 33.35 -8.33 -43.77
CA ASN A 609 33.13 -9.19 -42.62
C ASN A 609 31.73 -9.90 -42.60
N ALA A 610 30.79 -9.49 -43.43
CA ALA A 610 29.47 -10.06 -43.51
C ALA A 610 29.44 -11.59 -43.69
N PRO A 611 30.28 -12.21 -44.57
CA PRO A 611 30.30 -13.67 -44.70
C PRO A 611 30.73 -14.41 -43.43
N ILE A 612 31.70 -13.85 -42.70
CA ILE A 612 32.18 -14.39 -41.41
C ILE A 612 31.05 -14.32 -40.37
N TRP A 613 30.42 -13.16 -40.27
CA TRP A 613 29.30 -12.96 -39.35
C TRP A 613 28.11 -13.83 -39.68
N PHE A 614 27.80 -14.02 -40.96
CA PHE A 614 26.74 -14.93 -41.42
C PHE A 614 27.05 -16.38 -41.07
N ALA A 615 28.30 -16.81 -41.16
CA ALA A 615 28.75 -18.16 -40.83
C ALA A 615 28.86 -18.38 -39.31
N THR A 616 28.93 -17.31 -38.51
CA THR A 616 28.99 -17.41 -37.05
C THR A 616 27.69 -18.01 -36.51
N PRO A 617 27.73 -19.09 -35.71
CA PRO A 617 26.53 -19.72 -35.14
C PRO A 617 25.66 -18.73 -34.40
N PRO A 618 24.31 -18.82 -34.51
CA PRO A 618 23.41 -17.91 -33.80
C PRO A 618 23.63 -17.86 -32.29
N ALA A 619 23.99 -18.98 -31.67
CA ALA A 619 24.29 -19.06 -30.24
C ALA A 619 25.53 -18.22 -29.85
N GLU A 620 26.57 -18.18 -30.68
CA GLU A 620 27.75 -17.37 -30.44
C GLU A 620 27.45 -15.88 -30.59
N ARG A 621 26.63 -15.51 -31.58
CA ARG A 621 26.18 -14.13 -31.79
C ARG A 621 25.31 -13.67 -30.59
N ALA A 622 24.42 -14.53 -30.11
CA ALA A 622 23.61 -14.27 -28.92
C ALA A 622 24.48 -14.10 -27.65
N ALA A 623 25.52 -14.94 -27.50
CA ALA A 623 26.46 -14.86 -26.39
C ALA A 623 27.20 -13.50 -26.30
N ILE A 624 27.46 -12.85 -27.43
CA ILE A 624 28.04 -11.49 -27.45
C ILE A 624 27.08 -10.49 -26.82
N LEU A 625 25.79 -10.55 -27.19
CA LEU A 625 24.77 -9.66 -26.63
C LEU A 625 24.56 -9.91 -25.15
N HIS A 626 24.58 -11.16 -24.72
CA HIS A 626 24.51 -11.50 -23.28
C HIS A 626 25.70 -10.92 -22.49
N ARG A 627 26.91 -11.03 -23.02
CA ARG A 627 28.08 -10.40 -22.39
C ARG A 627 27.98 -8.87 -22.36
N ALA A 628 27.46 -8.26 -23.41
CA ALA A 628 27.22 -6.81 -23.43
C ALA A 628 26.23 -6.38 -22.36
N ALA A 629 25.12 -7.13 -22.18
CA ALA A 629 24.14 -6.88 -21.12
C ALA A 629 24.78 -6.96 -19.72
N VAL A 630 25.58 -7.99 -19.45
CA VAL A 630 26.29 -8.14 -18.17
C VAL A 630 27.26 -6.97 -17.92
N LEU A 631 27.99 -6.53 -18.95
CA LEU A 631 28.88 -5.37 -18.85
C LEU A 631 28.12 -4.07 -18.58
N MET A 632 26.98 -3.86 -19.24
CA MET A 632 26.13 -2.70 -18.98
C MET A 632 25.61 -2.69 -17.54
N GLU A 633 25.14 -3.82 -17.03
CA GLU A 633 24.69 -3.93 -15.63
C GLU A 633 25.83 -3.70 -14.63
N SER A 634 27.03 -4.24 -14.89
CA SER A 634 28.19 -4.03 -14.02
C SER A 634 28.68 -2.58 -13.97
N GLN A 635 28.40 -1.80 -15.01
CA GLN A 635 28.75 -0.39 -15.15
C GLN A 635 27.53 0.55 -15.04
N MET A 636 26.39 0.04 -14.55
CA MET A 636 25.11 0.76 -14.55
C MET A 636 25.21 2.17 -13.96
N GLN A 637 25.81 2.32 -12.80
CA GLN A 637 25.90 3.62 -12.13
C GLN A 637 26.72 4.65 -12.91
N GLN A 638 27.79 4.19 -13.59
CA GLN A 638 28.61 5.04 -14.44
C GLN A 638 27.86 5.47 -15.71
N LEU A 639 27.15 4.53 -16.35
CA LEU A 639 26.32 4.80 -17.52
C LEU A 639 25.16 5.75 -17.20
N ILE A 640 24.52 5.59 -16.03
CA ILE A 640 23.51 6.53 -15.53
C ILE A 640 24.09 7.93 -15.38
N GLY A 641 25.33 8.06 -14.87
CA GLY A 641 26.02 9.36 -14.74
C GLY A 641 26.19 10.06 -16.08
N ILE A 642 26.56 9.33 -17.13
CA ILE A 642 26.65 9.86 -18.48
C ILE A 642 25.29 10.30 -19.00
N LEU A 643 24.26 9.43 -18.89
CA LEU A 643 22.91 9.71 -19.35
C LEU A 643 22.31 10.95 -18.68
N VAL A 644 22.51 11.12 -17.37
CA VAL A 644 22.03 12.30 -16.64
C VAL A 644 22.67 13.57 -17.18
N ARG A 645 24.00 13.56 -17.38
CA ARG A 645 24.73 14.76 -17.79
C ARG A 645 24.59 15.06 -19.29
N GLU A 646 24.72 14.06 -20.16
CA GLU A 646 24.68 14.24 -21.60
C GLU A 646 23.27 14.47 -22.13
N ALA A 647 22.31 13.68 -21.65
CA ALA A 647 20.94 13.72 -22.15
C ALA A 647 19.98 14.56 -21.29
N GLY A 648 20.47 15.19 -20.23
CA GLY A 648 19.65 16.01 -19.33
C GLY A 648 18.54 15.20 -18.63
N LYS A 649 18.77 13.92 -18.38
CA LYS A 649 17.81 13.03 -17.70
C LYS A 649 17.87 13.22 -16.20
N ASN A 650 16.76 12.94 -15.52
CA ASN A 650 16.75 12.74 -14.07
C ASN A 650 16.97 11.26 -13.73
N LEU A 651 17.04 10.95 -12.42
CA LEU A 651 17.26 9.58 -11.94
C LEU A 651 15.97 8.73 -11.88
N GLN A 652 14.82 9.31 -12.17
CA GLN A 652 13.53 8.61 -12.19
C GLN A 652 13.19 8.07 -13.57
#